data_c88041800f256ae2b2bc6cd8e7cf1245
#
_entry.id   c88041800f256ae2b2bc6cd8e7cf1245
#
_cell.length_a   1.000
_cell.length_b   1.000
_cell.length_c   1.000
_cell.angle_alpha   90.00
_cell.angle_beta   90.00
_cell.angle_gamma   90.00
#
_symmetry.space_group_name_H-M   'P 1'
#
loop_
_entity.id
_entity.type
_entity.pdbx_description
1 polymer ?
#
loop_
_entity_poly.entity_id
_entity_poly.type
_entity_poly.pdbx_seq_one_letter_code
_entity_poly.pdbx_strand_id
1 'polypeptide(L)'
;MKGRQLFAVVALLAVLAAICLPAYRVLRDAVAAAPHASVGQQLLPGAPYPDDLWRDEAEPPSGGAEDLGSLRITRGSLGDLPADLDWQSGSTEPEIGDPAALKGGTLRLSNAGPFPANFLAFGSPSPQFFHYNCFTTVAVPLVATHPMTGRSIPGVAEAWATRGRSVWFRLHPAARYSNGRPVRAGDYALGAHLKRRLAELGGPSSEAAAQAQAIAAIRVPADDLLEVELRDEADDLSAACVSALLYAAEPSFYAEFGSDYTERYRDRIPPTTGAYVIGRCERGRLIELRRNPHWWAADLRYRRYTCNADSIEHHFLTDEAQAWELLLRGRLDLLQTRDLNAWRRHMESGSEADVLDGSIERHCFRADYPMPPYGIALNAATLPNLTLRRGIMQALDMKGAIDRLFPGEGEQLRTFSTGYGALTPQHTPQYPYDPEAARALFAEAGYTERGADGILQRADGTRLSVSFTYVPSEKLSLLATLLAQSAKRCGLELRLDAMPWQQSAARLQHGEHELIFWATMAGSPLPDYRRHFGTGASGYDAPFGLSDPQLDKAIAAAERAHSPEERAAAMAKVDRLIAEQAVWLPGWKENLVLLACRHQVRFPDCEGCRFSTPAPYEIAEAHLYWIDPRHRPAGYEVERRYEPPPESAPEPSGPAPTALPPSP
;
A
#
# COMPACT_ATOMS: atom_id res chain seq x y z
N MET A 1 5.94 -60.33 9.76
CA MET A 1 6.58 -59.24 9.02
C MET A 1 6.28 -57.82 9.56
N LYS A 2 5.20 -57.59 10.31
CA LYS A 2 4.81 -56.24 10.79
C LYS A 2 5.69 -55.67 11.94
N GLY A 3 6.33 -56.51 12.75
CA GLY A 3 7.16 -56.01 13.89
C GLY A 3 8.53 -55.41 13.50
N ARG A 4 9.16 -55.92 12.42
CA ARG A 4 10.46 -55.43 11.95
C ARG A 4 10.40 -54.07 11.25
N GLN A 5 9.31 -53.76 10.59
CA GLN A 5 9.11 -52.45 9.94
C GLN A 5 8.82 -51.36 10.97
N LEU A 6 8.07 -51.68 12.01
CA LEU A 6 7.81 -50.73 13.12
C LEU A 6 9.10 -50.39 13.86
N PHE A 7 9.96 -51.39 14.10
CA PHE A 7 11.23 -51.18 14.77
C PHE A 7 12.22 -50.32 13.96
N ALA A 8 12.20 -50.49 12.61
CA ALA A 8 13.02 -49.68 11.70
C ALA A 8 12.56 -48.22 11.65
N VAL A 9 11.25 -47.96 11.69
CA VAL A 9 10.70 -46.58 11.72
C VAL A 9 10.98 -45.91 13.04
N VAL A 10 10.83 -46.61 14.17
CA VAL A 10 11.16 -46.05 15.50
C VAL A 10 12.65 -45.78 15.65
N ALA A 11 13.52 -46.66 15.12
CA ALA A 11 14.96 -46.45 15.12
C ALA A 11 15.37 -45.25 14.24
N LEU A 12 14.73 -45.08 13.08
CA LEU A 12 14.96 -43.95 12.18
C LEU A 12 14.52 -42.62 12.82
N LEU A 13 13.37 -42.60 13.49
CA LEU A 13 12.89 -41.43 14.23
C LEU A 13 13.77 -41.10 15.42
N ALA A 14 14.32 -42.10 16.12
CA ALA A 14 15.27 -41.88 17.20
C ALA A 14 16.62 -41.32 16.72
N VAL A 15 17.11 -41.79 15.57
CA VAL A 15 18.33 -41.25 14.93
C VAL A 15 18.09 -39.82 14.41
N LEU A 16 16.96 -39.53 13.80
CA LEU A 16 16.60 -38.17 13.39
C LEU A 16 16.48 -37.24 14.61
N ALA A 17 15.83 -37.68 15.67
CA ALA A 17 15.76 -36.90 16.91
C ALA A 17 17.14 -36.68 17.54
N ALA A 18 18.05 -37.66 17.51
CA ALA A 18 19.42 -37.54 18.04
C ALA A 18 20.29 -36.59 17.22
N ILE A 19 20.02 -36.41 15.91
CA ILE A 19 20.75 -35.48 15.04
C ILE A 19 20.12 -34.08 15.08
N CYS A 20 18.78 -33.98 15.10
CA CYS A 20 18.08 -32.70 15.05
C CYS A 20 18.04 -31.96 16.40
N LEU A 21 18.00 -32.67 17.53
CA LEU A 21 17.96 -32.05 18.85
C LEU A 21 19.25 -31.27 19.23
N PRO A 22 20.48 -31.77 18.96
CA PRO A 22 21.67 -30.97 19.17
C PRO A 22 21.75 -29.77 18.21
N ALA A 23 21.42 -29.95 16.94
CA ALA A 23 21.38 -28.87 15.96
C ALA A 23 20.34 -27.79 16.34
N TYR A 24 19.18 -28.20 16.82
CA TYR A 24 18.15 -27.29 17.33
C TYR A 24 18.62 -26.56 18.59
N ARG A 25 19.32 -27.21 19.51
CA ARG A 25 19.89 -26.56 20.69
C ARG A 25 20.95 -25.54 20.33
N VAL A 26 21.90 -25.89 19.44
CA VAL A 26 22.93 -24.97 18.95
C VAL A 26 22.30 -23.78 18.23
N LEU A 27 21.27 -24.00 17.42
CA LEU A 27 20.54 -22.92 16.74
C LEU A 27 19.75 -22.04 17.73
N ARG A 28 19.09 -22.65 18.70
CA ARG A 28 18.36 -21.94 19.77
C ARG A 28 19.32 -21.12 20.63
N ASP A 29 20.47 -21.68 21.00
CA ASP A 29 21.45 -21.01 21.86
C ASP A 29 22.22 -19.94 21.07
N ALA A 30 22.43 -20.12 19.77
CA ALA A 30 22.96 -19.08 18.87
C ALA A 30 21.97 -17.93 18.66
N VAL A 31 20.65 -18.22 18.57
CA VAL A 31 19.58 -17.20 18.50
C VAL A 31 19.39 -16.49 19.86
N ALA A 32 19.57 -17.22 20.96
CA ALA A 32 19.54 -16.64 22.32
C ALA A 32 20.80 -15.82 22.65
N ALA A 33 21.92 -16.11 21.98
CA ALA A 33 23.21 -15.41 22.13
C ALA A 33 23.37 -14.25 21.13
N ALA A 34 22.41 -13.99 20.24
CA ALA A 34 22.37 -12.75 19.49
C ALA A 34 22.30 -11.58 20.51
N PRO A 35 23.24 -10.64 20.49
CA PRO A 35 23.27 -9.61 21.51
C PRO A 35 21.98 -8.83 21.44
N HIS A 36 21.15 -8.92 22.50
CA HIS A 36 20.12 -7.96 22.77
C HIS A 36 20.85 -6.61 22.78
N ALA A 37 20.50 -5.72 21.83
CA ALA A 37 20.99 -4.36 21.88
C ALA A 37 20.53 -3.78 23.22
N SER A 38 21.40 -3.84 24.21
CA SER A 38 21.19 -3.25 25.53
C SER A 38 21.11 -1.74 25.32
N VAL A 39 20.01 -1.16 25.66
CA VAL A 39 19.82 0.28 25.82
C VAL A 39 20.91 0.74 26.82
N GLY A 40 21.98 1.34 26.30
CA GLY A 40 23.10 1.78 27.14
C GLY A 40 24.47 1.79 26.45
N GLN A 41 24.57 1.48 25.15
CA GLN A 41 25.82 1.66 24.42
C GLN A 41 26.15 3.14 24.27
N GLN A 42 27.31 3.54 24.73
CA GLN A 42 27.92 4.84 24.46
C GLN A 42 27.79 5.16 22.96
N LEU A 43 27.18 6.30 22.63
CA LEU A 43 27.08 6.80 21.28
C LEU A 43 28.48 6.82 20.64
N LEU A 44 28.73 5.87 19.76
CA LEU A 44 29.91 5.94 18.90
C LEU A 44 29.79 7.21 18.04
N PRO A 45 30.89 7.95 17.83
CA PRO A 45 30.90 9.05 16.87
C PRO A 45 30.32 8.52 15.55
N GLY A 46 29.35 9.24 14.95
CA GLY A 46 28.69 8.78 13.76
C GLY A 46 29.68 8.40 12.67
N ALA A 47 29.45 7.26 12.02
CA ALA A 47 30.19 6.94 10.82
C ALA A 47 30.05 8.13 9.84
N PRO A 48 31.13 8.59 9.22
CA PRO A 48 31.05 9.63 8.21
C PRO A 48 30.19 9.15 7.04
N TYR A 49 29.54 10.08 6.37
CA TYR A 49 28.89 9.75 5.10
C TYR A 49 29.94 9.28 4.10
N PRO A 50 29.62 8.37 3.15
CA PRO A 50 30.53 7.95 2.10
C PRO A 50 31.05 9.17 1.30
N ASP A 51 32.31 9.16 0.93
CA ASP A 51 32.94 10.28 0.20
C ASP A 51 32.26 10.52 -1.16
N ASP A 52 31.71 9.48 -1.79
CA ASP A 52 31.01 9.52 -3.07
C ASP A 52 29.52 9.94 -2.96
N LEU A 53 29.04 10.24 -1.75
CA LEU A 53 27.68 10.77 -1.55
C LEU A 53 27.50 12.14 -2.22
N TRP A 54 28.52 13.02 -2.10
CA TRP A 54 28.43 14.40 -2.53
C TRP A 54 28.98 14.56 -3.95
N ARG A 55 28.09 14.64 -4.94
CA ARG A 55 28.45 14.80 -6.35
C ARG A 55 27.81 16.04 -6.95
N ASP A 56 28.61 16.97 -7.44
CA ASP A 56 28.16 18.21 -8.06
C ASP A 56 27.68 18.04 -9.51
N GLU A 57 28.19 17.04 -10.23
CA GLU A 57 27.85 16.78 -11.63
C GLU A 57 27.15 15.43 -11.79
N ALA A 58 26.08 15.42 -12.58
CA ALA A 58 25.48 14.17 -13.06
C ALA A 58 26.47 13.54 -14.05
N GLU A 59 26.96 12.32 -13.79
CA GLU A 59 27.69 11.56 -14.80
C GLU A 59 26.76 11.30 -15.98
N PRO A 60 27.23 11.52 -17.25
CA PRO A 60 26.43 11.19 -18.42
C PRO A 60 26.08 9.68 -18.38
N PRO A 61 24.86 9.30 -18.76
CA PRO A 61 24.41 7.93 -18.71
C PRO A 61 25.32 7.03 -19.54
N SER A 62 25.92 6.04 -18.93
CA SER A 62 26.64 4.97 -19.63
C SER A 62 25.63 3.99 -20.21
N GLY A 63 25.10 4.31 -21.37
CA GLY A 63 24.41 3.41 -22.30
C GLY A 63 23.25 2.58 -21.77
N GLY A 64 22.02 2.97 -22.04
CA GLY A 64 20.86 2.07 -22.14
C GLY A 64 20.09 1.76 -20.86
N ALA A 65 20.51 2.20 -19.69
CA ALA A 65 19.70 2.19 -18.47
C ALA A 65 18.97 3.54 -18.32
N GLU A 66 17.76 3.52 -17.78
CA GLU A 66 17.04 4.73 -17.34
C GLU A 66 18.02 5.71 -16.68
N ASP A 67 17.86 7.02 -16.93
CA ASP A 67 18.80 8.09 -16.54
C ASP A 67 18.89 8.27 -15.00
N LEU A 68 19.40 7.25 -14.32
CA LEU A 68 19.61 7.22 -12.86
C LEU A 68 20.72 8.20 -12.42
N GLY A 69 21.62 8.59 -13.34
CA GLY A 69 22.70 9.54 -13.10
C GLY A 69 22.26 10.99 -13.03
N SER A 70 21.00 11.30 -13.37
CA SER A 70 20.50 12.67 -13.41
C SER A 70 20.18 13.29 -12.03
N LEU A 71 20.10 12.50 -10.96
CA LEU A 71 19.88 12.99 -9.60
C LEU A 71 21.19 13.49 -8.98
N ARG A 72 21.28 14.79 -8.74
CA ARG A 72 22.42 15.44 -8.08
C ARG A 72 22.23 15.42 -6.56
N ILE A 73 23.29 15.13 -5.79
CA ILE A 73 23.29 15.18 -4.34
C ILE A 73 24.47 16.04 -3.89
N THR A 74 24.19 17.19 -3.28
CA THR A 74 25.22 18.18 -2.93
C THR A 74 25.06 18.72 -1.51
N ARG A 75 26.15 19.28 -0.99
CA ARG A 75 26.08 20.14 0.19
C ARG A 75 25.63 21.53 -0.28
N GLY A 76 24.45 21.96 0.19
CA GLY A 76 23.97 23.32 -0.05
C GLY A 76 24.67 24.35 0.86
N SER A 77 24.28 25.61 0.70
CA SER A 77 24.69 26.71 1.57
C SER A 77 23.46 27.37 2.20
N LEU A 78 23.53 27.72 3.47
CA LEU A 78 22.48 28.51 4.13
C LEU A 78 22.33 29.90 3.48
N GLY A 79 23.38 30.40 2.82
CA GLY A 79 23.31 31.66 2.09
C GLY A 79 22.42 31.60 0.84
N ASP A 80 22.13 30.41 0.33
CA ASP A 80 21.27 30.20 -0.83
C ASP A 80 19.78 30.04 -0.43
N LEU A 81 19.47 30.02 0.86
CA LEU A 81 18.12 29.89 1.35
C LEU A 81 17.31 31.17 1.05
N PRO A 82 16.19 31.09 0.30
CA PRO A 82 15.34 32.25 0.07
C PRO A 82 14.81 32.84 1.37
N ALA A 83 14.90 34.15 1.52
CA ALA A 83 14.48 34.83 2.75
C ALA A 83 12.95 34.89 2.93
N ASP A 84 12.19 34.67 1.85
CA ASP A 84 10.74 34.80 1.75
C ASP A 84 10.03 33.43 1.65
N LEU A 85 10.58 32.37 2.24
CA LEU A 85 9.93 31.08 2.31
C LEU A 85 8.72 31.11 3.25
N ASP A 86 7.57 30.70 2.73
CA ASP A 86 6.35 30.51 3.51
C ASP A 86 6.36 29.12 4.17
N TRP A 87 6.77 29.08 5.43
CA TRP A 87 6.90 27.85 6.19
C TRP A 87 5.55 27.36 6.70
N GLN A 88 5.16 26.19 6.27
CA GLN A 88 3.98 25.46 6.71
C GLN A 88 4.35 24.46 7.82
N SER A 89 3.47 24.31 8.79
CA SER A 89 3.68 23.37 9.91
C SER A 89 2.50 22.43 10.14
N GLY A 90 1.39 22.60 9.42
CA GLY A 90 0.18 21.79 9.63
C GLY A 90 -0.37 21.88 11.07
N SER A 91 0.02 22.88 11.86
CA SER A 91 -0.27 22.98 13.30
C SER A 91 -1.75 23.26 13.62
N THR A 92 -2.56 23.60 12.62
CA THR A 92 -3.99 23.89 12.75
C THR A 92 -4.89 22.67 12.64
N GLU A 93 -4.35 21.54 12.16
CA GLU A 93 -5.13 20.32 12.01
C GLU A 93 -5.53 19.76 13.39
N PRO A 94 -6.66 19.01 13.50
CA PRO A 94 -7.09 18.36 14.73
C PRO A 94 -6.02 17.43 15.32
N GLU A 95 -6.09 17.12 16.61
CA GLU A 95 -5.25 16.07 17.20
C GLU A 95 -5.69 14.68 16.70
N ILE A 96 -4.74 13.77 16.57
CA ILE A 96 -5.00 12.39 16.15
C ILE A 96 -5.08 11.50 17.38
N GLY A 97 -6.08 10.61 17.41
CA GLY A 97 -6.30 9.66 18.48
C GLY A 97 -7.24 10.19 19.56
N ASP A 98 -7.40 9.41 20.61
CA ASP A 98 -8.33 9.69 21.69
C ASP A 98 -7.55 10.06 22.97
N PRO A 99 -7.84 11.21 23.62
CA PRO A 99 -7.24 11.57 24.91
C PRO A 99 -7.46 10.52 26.02
N ALA A 100 -8.48 9.68 25.92
CA ALA A 100 -8.73 8.57 26.85
C ALA A 100 -7.87 7.34 26.56
N ALA A 101 -7.10 7.33 25.47
CA ALA A 101 -6.27 6.18 25.11
C ALA A 101 -5.23 5.86 26.19
N LEU A 102 -5.18 4.60 26.59
CA LEU A 102 -4.24 4.10 27.60
C LEU A 102 -2.99 3.57 26.93
N LYS A 103 -1.82 3.91 27.48
CA LYS A 103 -0.56 3.30 27.07
C LYS A 103 -0.37 1.97 27.79
N GLY A 104 0.01 0.92 27.05
CA GLY A 104 0.33 -0.39 27.63
C GLY A 104 -0.34 -1.58 26.94
N GLY A 105 0.01 -2.77 27.40
CA GLY A 105 -0.56 -4.03 26.94
C GLY A 105 0.01 -4.58 25.64
N THR A 106 -0.47 -5.76 25.26
CA THR A 106 -0.09 -6.46 24.02
C THR A 106 -1.32 -6.62 23.13
N LEU A 107 -1.17 -6.21 21.88
CA LEU A 107 -2.19 -6.40 20.84
C LEU A 107 -1.76 -7.56 19.93
N ARG A 108 -2.61 -8.57 19.80
CA ARG A 108 -2.36 -9.78 19.01
C ARG A 108 -3.21 -9.78 17.76
N LEU A 109 -2.52 -9.74 16.61
CA LEU A 109 -3.14 -9.61 15.28
C LEU A 109 -2.82 -10.85 14.43
N SER A 110 -3.73 -11.21 13.53
CA SER A 110 -3.43 -12.13 12.44
C SER A 110 -2.85 -11.39 11.24
N ASN A 111 -1.98 -12.07 10.49
CA ASN A 111 -1.52 -11.64 9.20
C ASN A 111 -1.76 -12.77 8.19
N ALA A 112 -2.62 -12.53 7.21
CA ALA A 112 -2.99 -13.51 6.18
C ALA A 112 -1.98 -13.58 5.03
N GLY A 113 -0.91 -12.77 5.06
CA GLY A 113 0.14 -12.76 4.06
C GLY A 113 1.30 -13.73 4.37
N PRO A 114 2.17 -13.97 3.41
CA PRO A 114 3.38 -14.75 3.67
C PRO A 114 4.31 -14.04 4.64
N PHE A 115 5.04 -14.81 5.42
CA PHE A 115 6.10 -14.28 6.28
C PHE A 115 7.16 -13.56 5.42
N PRO A 116 7.67 -12.38 5.82
CA PRO A 116 8.61 -11.62 5.02
C PRO A 116 9.89 -12.40 4.74
N ALA A 117 10.31 -12.42 3.47
CA ALA A 117 11.51 -13.11 3.03
C ALA A 117 12.80 -12.41 3.49
N ASN A 118 12.70 -11.12 3.78
CA ASN A 118 13.83 -10.26 4.20
C ASN A 118 13.34 -9.05 5.00
N PHE A 119 14.28 -8.31 5.59
CA PHE A 119 14.04 -7.06 6.32
C PHE A 119 14.74 -5.86 5.63
N LEU A 120 14.98 -5.93 4.33
CA LEU A 120 15.60 -4.84 3.59
C LEU A 120 14.68 -3.60 3.59
N ALA A 121 15.21 -2.45 3.92
CA ALA A 121 14.45 -1.20 3.94
C ALA A 121 14.10 -0.69 2.52
N PHE A 122 14.90 -1.05 1.52
CA PHE A 122 14.69 -0.75 0.10
C PHE A 122 15.29 -1.85 -0.78
N GLY A 123 14.94 -1.87 -2.06
CA GLY A 123 15.50 -2.81 -3.02
C GLY A 123 15.13 -4.27 -2.74
N SER A 124 14.00 -4.54 -2.11
CA SER A 124 13.51 -5.91 -1.97
C SER A 124 13.09 -6.45 -3.34
N PRO A 125 13.62 -7.60 -3.78
CA PRO A 125 13.23 -8.20 -5.06
C PRO A 125 11.78 -8.72 -5.07
N SER A 126 11.18 -8.88 -3.89
CA SER A 126 9.79 -9.31 -3.73
C SER A 126 9.15 -8.45 -2.66
N PRO A 127 8.56 -7.31 -3.03
CA PRO A 127 7.81 -6.48 -2.09
C PRO A 127 6.65 -7.29 -1.54
N GLN A 128 6.64 -7.48 -0.24
CA GLN A 128 5.58 -8.16 0.48
C GLN A 128 4.79 -7.13 1.27
N PHE A 129 3.48 -7.31 1.32
CA PHE A 129 2.57 -6.40 2.01
C PHE A 129 3.01 -6.10 3.44
N PHE A 130 3.35 -7.14 4.22
CA PHE A 130 3.83 -6.95 5.59
C PHE A 130 5.16 -6.20 5.66
N HIS A 131 6.07 -6.45 4.71
CA HIS A 131 7.35 -5.74 4.64
C HIS A 131 7.13 -4.24 4.47
N TYR A 132 6.29 -3.85 3.51
CA TYR A 132 5.92 -2.46 3.30
C TYR A 132 5.28 -1.87 4.57
N ASN A 133 4.24 -2.51 5.11
CA ASN A 133 3.55 -2.04 6.29
C ASN A 133 4.44 -2.00 7.54
N CYS A 134 5.33 -2.97 7.73
CA CYS A 134 6.27 -2.98 8.84
C CYS A 134 7.19 -1.76 8.80
N PHE A 135 7.77 -1.44 7.63
CA PHE A 135 8.67 -0.31 7.51
C PHE A 135 7.96 1.03 7.55
N THR A 136 6.78 1.17 6.95
CA THR A 136 5.96 2.38 7.08
C THR A 136 5.47 2.61 8.51
N THR A 137 5.23 1.54 9.25
CA THR A 137 4.82 1.58 10.67
C THR A 137 5.95 1.98 11.60
N VAL A 138 7.17 1.47 11.36
CA VAL A 138 8.33 1.73 12.24
C VAL A 138 9.11 2.98 11.86
N ALA A 139 8.82 3.62 10.74
CA ALA A 139 9.44 4.86 10.29
C ALA A 139 8.44 6.03 10.31
N VAL A 140 8.85 7.17 10.84
CA VAL A 140 8.10 8.43 10.69
C VAL A 140 8.54 9.07 9.37
N PRO A 141 7.62 9.40 8.44
CA PRO A 141 7.95 10.09 7.20
C PRO A 141 8.39 11.54 7.46
N LEU A 142 8.96 12.22 6.46
CA LEU A 142 9.27 13.66 6.57
C LEU A 142 8.02 14.46 6.90
N VAL A 143 6.98 14.27 6.10
CA VAL A 143 5.65 14.87 6.25
C VAL A 143 4.65 13.74 6.19
N ALA A 144 3.70 13.72 7.09
CA ALA A 144 2.62 12.73 7.14
C ALA A 144 1.30 13.35 6.62
N THR A 145 0.34 12.50 6.29
CA THR A 145 -1.02 12.92 5.95
C THR A 145 -1.92 12.75 7.16
N HIS A 146 -2.70 13.76 7.48
CA HIS A 146 -3.68 13.68 8.55
C HIS A 146 -4.83 12.76 8.17
N PRO A 147 -5.16 11.71 8.95
CA PRO A 147 -6.09 10.66 8.54
C PRO A 147 -7.54 11.14 8.33
N MET A 148 -7.93 12.25 8.97
CA MET A 148 -9.29 12.78 8.88
C MET A 148 -9.43 13.88 7.82
N THR A 149 -8.40 14.74 7.67
CA THR A 149 -8.50 15.93 6.81
C THR A 149 -7.79 15.75 5.47
N GLY A 150 -6.91 14.74 5.33
CA GLY A 150 -6.08 14.52 4.16
C GLY A 150 -4.99 15.58 3.96
N ARG A 151 -4.83 16.51 4.89
CA ARG A 151 -3.83 17.58 4.81
C ARG A 151 -2.50 17.13 5.37
N SER A 152 -1.44 17.78 4.91
CA SER A 152 -0.07 17.52 5.38
C SER A 152 0.12 17.97 6.83
N ILE A 153 0.73 17.12 7.64
CA ILE A 153 1.10 17.36 9.04
C ILE A 153 2.56 17.00 9.30
N PRO A 154 3.18 17.53 10.37
CA PRO A 154 4.57 17.20 10.70
C PRO A 154 4.82 15.71 10.88
N GLY A 155 5.95 15.27 10.30
CA GLY A 155 6.57 13.99 10.58
C GLY A 155 7.94 14.18 11.23
N VAL A 156 9.02 13.74 10.57
CA VAL A 156 10.39 14.08 10.99
C VAL A 156 10.71 15.56 10.72
N ALA A 157 10.11 16.14 9.66
CA ALA A 157 10.13 17.59 9.47
C ALA A 157 9.05 18.25 10.32
N GLU A 158 9.43 19.26 11.10
CA GLU A 158 8.51 20.09 11.89
C GLU A 158 7.83 21.17 11.02
N ALA A 159 8.48 21.54 9.90
CA ALA A 159 7.98 22.50 8.94
C ALA A 159 8.53 22.22 7.54
N TRP A 160 7.78 22.66 6.53
CA TRP A 160 8.17 22.58 5.13
C TRP A 160 7.76 23.84 4.39
N ALA A 161 8.43 24.13 3.29
CA ALA A 161 8.10 25.25 2.42
C ALA A 161 8.30 24.86 0.95
N THR A 162 7.50 25.43 0.05
CA THR A 162 7.61 25.22 -1.40
C THR A 162 7.83 26.55 -2.09
N ARG A 163 8.73 26.58 -3.10
CA ARG A 163 8.95 27.73 -3.96
C ARG A 163 9.55 27.31 -5.30
N GLY A 164 8.93 27.69 -6.39
CA GLY A 164 9.35 27.24 -7.70
C GLY A 164 9.37 25.71 -7.77
N ARG A 165 10.50 25.12 -8.10
CA ARG A 165 10.66 23.67 -8.13
C ARG A 165 11.23 23.08 -6.84
N SER A 166 11.51 23.86 -5.83
CA SER A 166 12.15 23.37 -4.60
C SER A 166 11.16 23.20 -3.45
N VAL A 167 11.37 22.14 -2.70
CA VAL A 167 10.71 21.86 -1.42
C VAL A 167 11.77 21.82 -0.34
N TRP A 168 11.59 22.60 0.70
CA TRP A 168 12.48 22.63 1.88
C TRP A 168 11.81 21.95 3.05
N PHE A 169 12.60 21.20 3.83
CA PHE A 169 12.16 20.54 5.04
C PHE A 169 13.08 20.94 6.19
N ARG A 170 12.49 21.48 7.26
CA ARG A 170 13.21 21.71 8.51
C ARG A 170 12.94 20.56 9.45
N LEU A 171 13.99 19.81 9.82
CA LEU A 171 13.86 18.64 10.66
C LEU A 171 13.64 19.03 12.12
N HIS A 172 12.82 18.25 12.81
CA HIS A 172 12.56 18.46 14.23
C HIS A 172 13.83 18.18 15.05
N PRO A 173 14.27 19.09 15.94
CA PRO A 173 15.55 18.98 16.65
C PRO A 173 15.62 17.77 17.60
N ALA A 174 14.47 17.25 18.04
CA ALA A 174 14.40 16.03 18.84
C ALA A 174 14.39 14.75 18.02
N ALA A 175 14.30 14.81 16.67
CA ALA A 175 14.20 13.62 15.83
C ALA A 175 15.39 12.67 16.04
N ARG A 176 15.09 11.40 16.35
CA ARG A 176 16.08 10.36 16.67
C ARG A 176 15.67 9.04 16.03
N TYR A 177 16.67 8.26 15.68
CA TYR A 177 16.50 6.84 15.40
C TYR A 177 16.28 6.04 16.68
N SER A 178 15.80 4.82 16.54
CA SER A 178 15.58 3.88 17.64
C SER A 178 16.85 3.53 18.42
N ASN A 179 18.03 3.72 17.83
CA ASN A 179 19.34 3.58 18.50
C ASN A 179 19.80 4.87 19.22
N GLY A 180 18.95 5.92 19.26
CA GLY A 180 19.22 7.19 19.93
C GLY A 180 20.01 8.21 19.13
N ARG A 181 20.50 7.88 17.92
CA ARG A 181 21.22 8.85 17.08
C ARG A 181 20.27 9.92 16.53
N PRO A 182 20.69 11.19 16.43
CA PRO A 182 19.91 12.23 15.79
C PRO A 182 19.71 11.92 14.30
N VAL A 183 18.52 12.22 13.79
CA VAL A 183 18.24 12.20 12.36
C VAL A 183 18.73 13.51 11.76
N ARG A 184 19.46 13.44 10.66
CA ARG A 184 20.00 14.59 9.94
C ARG A 184 19.51 14.63 8.51
N ALA A 185 19.52 15.80 7.91
CA ALA A 185 19.14 15.97 6.50
C ALA A 185 20.00 15.12 5.54
N GLY A 186 21.31 14.96 5.85
CA GLY A 186 22.21 14.09 5.10
C GLY A 186 21.82 12.62 5.09
N ASP A 187 21.03 12.15 6.06
CA ASP A 187 20.56 10.75 6.11
C ASP A 187 19.54 10.46 4.99
N TYR A 188 18.77 11.48 4.57
CA TYR A 188 17.86 11.38 3.42
C TYR A 188 18.62 11.39 2.09
N ALA A 189 19.66 12.20 2.01
CA ALA A 189 20.58 12.20 0.89
C ALA A 189 21.28 10.84 0.74
N LEU A 190 21.71 10.26 1.87
CA LEU A 190 22.30 8.91 1.92
C LEU A 190 21.30 7.85 1.44
N GLY A 191 20.04 7.91 1.90
CA GLY A 191 19.00 6.98 1.47
C GLY A 191 18.79 6.98 -0.05
N ALA A 192 18.76 8.16 -0.68
CA ALA A 192 18.67 8.29 -2.13
C ALA A 192 19.93 7.76 -2.84
N HIS A 193 21.12 8.08 -2.32
CA HIS A 193 22.39 7.57 -2.83
C HIS A 193 22.46 6.04 -2.81
N LEU A 194 22.08 5.41 -1.69
CA LEU A 194 22.11 3.96 -1.55
C LEU A 194 21.16 3.25 -2.53
N LYS A 195 19.97 3.79 -2.76
CA LYS A 195 19.03 3.27 -3.78
C LYS A 195 19.63 3.32 -5.18
N ARG A 196 20.25 4.45 -5.55
CA ARG A 196 20.97 4.59 -6.82
C ARG A 196 22.13 3.60 -6.93
N ARG A 197 22.99 3.52 -5.91
CA ARG A 197 24.13 2.59 -5.90
C ARG A 197 23.69 1.12 -6.02
N LEU A 198 22.58 0.75 -5.38
CA LEU A 198 22.01 -0.59 -5.53
C LEU A 198 21.64 -0.89 -6.98
N ALA A 199 20.98 0.05 -7.66
CA ALA A 199 20.62 -0.09 -9.07
C ALA A 199 21.86 -0.18 -9.98
N GLU A 200 22.89 0.65 -9.76
CA GLU A 200 24.18 0.60 -10.47
C GLU A 200 24.91 -0.74 -10.28
N LEU A 201 24.72 -1.40 -9.14
CA LEU A 201 25.27 -2.72 -8.83
C LEU A 201 24.42 -3.88 -9.38
N GLY A 202 23.39 -3.60 -10.19
CA GLY A 202 22.52 -4.58 -10.82
C GLY A 202 21.39 -5.10 -9.92
N GLY A 203 21.12 -4.42 -8.79
CA GLY A 203 19.98 -4.69 -7.94
C GLY A 203 18.68 -4.06 -8.48
N PRO A 204 17.56 -4.20 -7.74
CA PRO A 204 16.29 -3.57 -8.12
C PRO A 204 16.39 -2.05 -8.28
N SER A 205 15.92 -1.52 -9.42
CA SER A 205 16.10 -0.13 -9.81
C SER A 205 14.84 0.75 -9.74
N SER A 206 13.66 0.15 -9.56
CA SER A 206 12.38 0.88 -9.63
C SER A 206 12.27 2.06 -8.66
N GLU A 207 12.77 1.93 -7.43
CA GLU A 207 12.76 3.02 -6.45
C GLU A 207 13.73 4.15 -6.83
N ALA A 208 14.92 3.81 -7.34
CA ALA A 208 15.90 4.78 -7.81
C ALA A 208 15.40 5.50 -9.07
N ALA A 209 14.75 4.77 -9.98
CA ALA A 209 14.14 5.34 -11.19
C ALA A 209 13.01 6.32 -10.82
N ALA A 210 12.12 5.97 -9.89
CA ALA A 210 11.08 6.86 -9.42
C ALA A 210 11.66 8.15 -8.82
N GLN A 211 12.72 8.05 -8.02
CA GLN A 211 13.41 9.22 -7.49
C GLN A 211 14.04 10.08 -8.61
N ALA A 212 14.74 9.46 -9.55
CA ALA A 212 15.39 10.18 -10.65
C ALA A 212 14.39 10.86 -11.60
N GLN A 213 13.20 10.28 -11.77
CA GLN A 213 12.11 10.88 -12.55
C GLN A 213 11.48 12.11 -11.87
N ALA A 214 11.34 12.10 -10.56
CA ALA A 214 10.69 13.17 -9.82
C ALA A 214 11.66 14.26 -9.34
N ILE A 215 12.86 13.88 -8.92
CA ILE A 215 13.83 14.73 -8.22
C ILE A 215 15.02 15.05 -9.12
N ALA A 216 15.32 16.34 -9.29
CA ALA A 216 16.48 16.83 -10.02
C ALA A 216 17.73 16.95 -9.12
N ALA A 217 17.52 17.42 -7.86
CA ALA A 217 18.62 17.54 -6.91
C ALA A 217 18.16 17.41 -5.46
N ILE A 218 19.04 16.90 -4.62
CA ILE A 218 18.93 16.93 -3.15
C ILE A 218 20.12 17.76 -2.64
N ARG A 219 19.81 18.81 -1.87
CA ARG A 219 20.83 19.67 -1.25
C ARG A 219 20.66 19.63 0.27
N VAL A 220 21.78 19.64 0.97
CA VAL A 220 21.84 19.64 2.45
C VAL A 220 22.57 20.89 2.93
N PRO A 221 21.85 22.03 3.08
CA PRO A 221 22.45 23.29 3.54
C PRO A 221 22.90 23.25 5.01
N ALA A 222 22.22 22.47 5.85
CA ALA A 222 22.54 22.26 7.26
C ALA A 222 22.08 20.87 7.72
N ASP A 223 22.51 20.44 8.89
CA ASP A 223 22.16 19.14 9.47
C ASP A 223 20.64 18.96 9.68
N ASP A 224 19.92 20.04 9.87
CA ASP A 224 18.47 20.09 10.10
C ASP A 224 17.69 20.65 8.91
N LEU A 225 18.34 20.95 7.78
CA LEU A 225 17.70 21.54 6.61
C LEU A 225 17.97 20.71 5.36
N LEU A 226 16.91 20.22 4.75
CA LEU A 226 16.92 19.47 3.49
C LEU A 226 16.22 20.29 2.41
N GLU A 227 16.84 20.46 1.25
CA GLU A 227 16.23 20.99 0.04
C GLU A 227 16.13 19.90 -1.01
N VAL A 228 14.96 19.76 -1.62
CA VAL A 228 14.70 18.82 -2.72
C VAL A 228 14.20 19.62 -3.92
N GLU A 229 14.99 19.68 -4.98
CA GLU A 229 14.59 20.28 -6.24
C GLU A 229 13.89 19.24 -7.10
N LEU A 230 12.65 19.50 -7.45
CA LEU A 230 11.84 18.67 -8.34
C LEU A 230 12.18 18.97 -9.81
N ARG A 231 11.80 18.09 -10.72
CA ARG A 231 11.90 18.35 -12.16
C ARG A 231 10.79 19.27 -12.66
N ASP A 232 9.63 19.22 -12.03
CA ASP A 232 8.48 20.07 -12.30
C ASP A 232 8.28 21.12 -11.20
N GLU A 233 7.40 22.10 -11.42
CA GLU A 233 7.02 23.09 -10.41
C GLU A 233 6.41 22.42 -9.19
N ALA A 234 6.78 22.89 -8.00
CA ALA A 234 6.25 22.37 -6.74
C ALA A 234 4.85 22.95 -6.45
N ASP A 235 4.00 22.14 -5.83
CA ASP A 235 2.64 22.45 -5.45
C ASP A 235 2.37 22.11 -3.96
N ASP A 236 1.12 22.20 -3.54
CA ASP A 236 0.66 21.91 -2.17
C ASP A 236 0.84 20.42 -1.75
N LEU A 237 0.93 19.50 -2.71
CA LEU A 237 1.13 18.08 -2.46
C LEU A 237 2.61 17.66 -2.51
N SER A 238 3.47 18.51 -3.04
CA SER A 238 4.88 18.16 -3.30
C SER A 238 5.64 17.71 -2.06
N ALA A 239 5.36 18.29 -0.90
CA ALA A 239 5.99 17.87 0.35
C ALA A 239 5.63 16.42 0.72
N ALA A 240 4.37 16.03 0.56
CA ALA A 240 3.91 14.66 0.80
C ALA A 240 4.48 13.68 -0.24
N CYS A 241 4.50 14.06 -1.53
CA CYS A 241 5.07 13.26 -2.61
C CYS A 241 6.57 13.00 -2.40
N VAL A 242 7.34 14.04 -2.08
CA VAL A 242 8.77 13.91 -1.75
C VAL A 242 8.98 13.03 -0.53
N SER A 243 8.15 13.20 0.50
CA SER A 243 8.22 12.40 1.72
C SER A 243 8.05 10.90 1.43
N ALA A 244 7.18 10.51 0.49
CA ALA A 244 6.99 9.12 0.09
C ALA A 244 8.20 8.55 -0.69
N LEU A 245 8.97 9.39 -1.38
CA LEU A 245 10.14 8.96 -2.16
C LEU A 245 11.41 8.82 -1.32
N LEU A 246 11.53 9.55 -0.21
CA LEU A 246 12.76 9.65 0.56
C LEU A 246 12.72 8.76 1.81
N TYR A 247 13.84 8.15 2.12
CA TYR A 247 14.08 7.32 3.29
C TYR A 247 15.32 7.80 4.02
N ALA A 248 15.22 8.00 5.34
CA ALA A 248 16.38 8.35 6.17
C ALA A 248 17.21 7.09 6.46
N ALA A 249 18.38 6.99 5.89
CA ALA A 249 19.32 5.89 6.10
C ALA A 249 20.29 6.21 7.23
N GLU A 250 20.33 5.39 8.27
CA GLU A 250 21.25 5.57 9.40
C GLU A 250 22.68 5.19 8.98
N PRO A 251 23.65 6.14 8.95
CA PRO A 251 24.95 5.92 8.30
C PRO A 251 25.76 4.76 8.86
N SER A 252 25.76 4.53 10.19
CA SER A 252 26.55 3.45 10.78
C SER A 252 25.98 2.06 10.48
N PHE A 253 24.67 1.96 10.27
CA PHE A 253 24.05 0.71 9.86
C PHE A 253 24.47 0.32 8.44
N TYR A 254 24.51 1.29 7.52
CA TYR A 254 24.86 1.08 6.12
C TYR A 254 26.36 1.24 5.80
N ALA A 255 27.23 1.32 6.79
CA ALA A 255 28.68 1.49 6.59
C ALA A 255 29.34 0.36 5.78
N GLU A 256 28.74 -0.83 5.77
CA GLU A 256 29.22 -2.00 5.02
C GLU A 256 28.42 -2.24 3.72
N PHE A 257 27.73 -1.22 3.20
CA PHE A 257 26.92 -1.35 1.97
C PHE A 257 27.83 -1.67 0.77
N GLY A 258 27.43 -2.66 -0.03
CA GLY A 258 28.16 -3.10 -1.21
C GLY A 258 27.33 -3.96 -2.15
N SER A 259 27.97 -4.62 -3.11
CA SER A 259 27.31 -5.48 -4.11
C SER A 259 26.57 -6.67 -3.49
N ASP A 260 26.90 -7.04 -2.25
CA ASP A 260 26.26 -8.11 -1.49
C ASP A 260 25.16 -7.60 -0.55
N TYR A 261 24.64 -6.39 -0.76
CA TYR A 261 23.65 -5.75 0.10
C TYR A 261 22.42 -6.64 0.38
N THR A 262 21.83 -7.23 -0.65
CA THR A 262 20.62 -8.04 -0.53
C THR A 262 20.81 -9.30 0.32
N GLU A 263 22.03 -9.83 0.41
CA GLU A 263 22.38 -10.97 1.26
C GLU A 263 22.84 -10.52 2.65
N ARG A 264 23.76 -9.55 2.72
CA ARG A 264 24.37 -9.05 3.96
C ARG A 264 23.35 -8.42 4.90
N TYR A 265 22.39 -7.66 4.34
CA TYR A 265 21.36 -6.96 5.12
C TYR A 265 20.02 -7.69 5.19
N ARG A 266 19.90 -8.85 4.56
CA ARG A 266 18.67 -9.63 4.43
C ARG A 266 17.89 -9.78 5.73
N ASP A 267 18.58 -10.12 6.81
CA ASP A 267 18.01 -10.40 8.13
C ASP A 267 18.41 -9.34 9.18
N ARG A 268 19.04 -8.24 8.75
CA ARG A 268 19.40 -7.11 9.61
C ARG A 268 18.25 -6.11 9.67
N ILE A 269 17.90 -5.67 10.87
CA ILE A 269 16.84 -4.70 11.12
C ILE A 269 17.46 -3.32 11.24
N PRO A 270 17.16 -2.37 10.33
CA PRO A 270 17.72 -1.03 10.40
C PRO A 270 17.15 -0.24 11.59
N PRO A 271 17.92 0.67 12.19
CA PRO A 271 17.37 1.67 13.10
C PRO A 271 16.32 2.52 12.38
N THR A 272 15.20 2.78 13.03
CA THR A 272 14.06 3.50 12.48
C THR A 272 13.69 4.71 13.32
N THR A 273 12.88 5.61 12.76
CA THR A 273 12.45 6.86 13.42
C THR A 273 11.12 6.72 14.16
N GLY A 274 10.45 5.57 14.03
CA GLY A 274 9.10 5.34 14.52
C GLY A 274 9.00 4.89 15.97
N ALA A 275 7.76 4.72 16.41
CA ALA A 275 7.43 4.35 17.78
C ALA A 275 7.77 2.89 18.11
N TYR A 276 7.82 2.01 17.12
CA TYR A 276 8.04 0.59 17.31
C TYR A 276 9.37 0.15 16.70
N VAL A 277 9.95 -0.88 17.31
CA VAL A 277 11.08 -1.63 16.79
C VAL A 277 10.70 -3.09 16.68
N ILE A 278 11.27 -3.81 15.72
CA ILE A 278 11.10 -5.27 15.63
C ILE A 278 11.79 -5.90 16.82
N GLY A 279 11.00 -6.54 17.67
CA GLY A 279 11.47 -7.29 18.84
C GLY A 279 11.69 -8.76 18.51
N ARG A 280 10.81 -9.64 19.00
CA ARG A 280 10.87 -11.07 18.73
C ARG A 280 10.46 -11.37 17.29
N CYS A 281 11.25 -12.19 16.62
CA CYS A 281 10.97 -12.66 15.27
C CYS A 281 11.09 -14.19 15.23
N GLU A 282 9.98 -14.88 15.00
CA GLU A 282 9.93 -16.33 14.85
C GLU A 282 9.54 -16.66 13.41
N ARG A 283 10.52 -17.06 12.61
CA ARG A 283 10.38 -17.23 11.17
C ARG A 283 9.19 -18.11 10.80
N GLY A 284 8.35 -17.61 9.91
CA GLY A 284 7.13 -18.26 9.45
C GLY A 284 5.94 -18.21 10.44
N ARG A 285 6.09 -17.64 11.64
CA ARG A 285 5.07 -17.70 12.68
C ARG A 285 4.69 -16.35 13.29
N LEU A 286 5.67 -15.55 13.72
CA LEU A 286 5.42 -14.37 14.54
C LEU A 286 6.47 -13.28 14.31
N ILE A 287 6.00 -12.05 14.23
CA ILE A 287 6.82 -10.85 14.39
C ILE A 287 6.18 -9.98 15.47
N GLU A 288 6.97 -9.63 16.49
CA GLU A 288 6.59 -8.69 17.52
C GLU A 288 7.18 -7.31 17.21
N LEU A 289 6.33 -6.30 17.19
CA LEU A 289 6.73 -4.90 17.21
C LEU A 289 6.65 -4.42 18.66
N ARG A 290 7.78 -3.97 19.23
CA ARG A 290 7.88 -3.49 20.60
C ARG A 290 7.99 -1.98 20.62
N ARG A 291 7.19 -1.32 21.45
CA ARG A 291 7.21 0.14 21.58
C ARG A 291 8.57 0.61 22.16
N ASN A 292 9.16 1.58 21.51
CA ASN A 292 10.35 2.26 22.00
C ASN A 292 9.96 3.24 23.12
N PRO A 293 10.34 2.99 24.38
CA PRO A 293 9.98 3.86 25.50
C PRO A 293 10.61 5.26 25.40
N HIS A 294 11.63 5.41 24.58
CA HIS A 294 12.35 6.66 24.34
C HIS A 294 12.04 7.26 22.97
N TRP A 295 10.89 6.94 22.41
CA TRP A 295 10.50 7.48 21.13
C TRP A 295 10.40 9.00 21.17
N TRP A 296 11.18 9.67 20.32
CA TRP A 296 11.35 11.10 20.29
C TRP A 296 10.06 11.89 20.05
N ALA A 297 9.07 11.29 19.36
CA ALA A 297 7.83 11.94 18.98
C ALA A 297 6.65 11.65 19.93
N ALA A 298 6.87 10.93 21.04
CA ALA A 298 5.81 10.43 21.91
C ALA A 298 4.85 11.54 22.42
N ASP A 299 5.38 12.74 22.69
CA ASP A 299 4.61 13.85 23.26
C ASP A 299 4.17 14.89 22.19
N LEU A 300 4.50 14.66 20.91
CA LEU A 300 4.11 15.60 19.86
C LEU A 300 2.59 15.56 19.62
N ARG A 301 2.03 16.72 19.22
CA ARG A 301 0.59 16.95 19.02
C ARG A 301 -0.13 15.83 18.28
N TYR A 302 0.43 15.35 17.16
CA TYR A 302 -0.19 14.32 16.31
C TYR A 302 0.23 12.89 16.69
N ARG A 303 0.96 12.70 17.78
CA ARG A 303 1.53 11.39 18.17
C ARG A 303 1.18 10.95 19.59
N ARG A 304 0.83 11.89 20.47
CA ARG A 304 0.64 11.61 21.92
C ARG A 304 -0.43 10.56 22.22
N TYR A 305 -1.47 10.46 21.39
CA TYR A 305 -2.57 9.51 21.59
C TYR A 305 -2.51 8.33 20.60
N THR A 306 -1.39 8.14 19.91
CA THR A 306 -1.15 7.04 18.97
C THR A 306 -0.09 6.07 19.52
N CYS A 307 0.10 4.93 18.89
CA CYS A 307 1.12 3.95 19.27
C CYS A 307 1.00 3.52 20.75
N ASN A 308 -0.21 3.12 21.15
CA ASN A 308 -0.55 2.96 22.57
C ASN A 308 -0.13 1.61 23.16
N ALA A 309 -0.18 0.51 22.38
CA ALA A 309 0.23 -0.81 22.87
C ALA A 309 1.73 -0.87 23.14
N ASP A 310 2.16 -1.56 24.20
CA ASP A 310 3.59 -1.82 24.45
C ASP A 310 4.19 -2.79 23.44
N SER A 311 3.36 -3.72 22.96
CA SER A 311 3.74 -4.74 21.99
C SER A 311 2.60 -5.03 21.02
N ILE A 312 2.94 -5.23 19.74
CA ILE A 312 2.02 -5.70 18.71
C ILE A 312 2.59 -7.01 18.17
N GLU A 313 1.85 -8.10 18.33
CA GLU A 313 2.22 -9.42 17.83
C GLU A 313 1.47 -9.71 16.53
N HIS A 314 2.19 -9.84 15.41
CA HIS A 314 1.67 -10.30 14.14
C HIS A 314 1.85 -11.80 13.99
N HIS A 315 0.75 -12.54 14.09
CA HIS A 315 0.70 -14.00 13.89
C HIS A 315 0.47 -14.29 12.41
N PHE A 316 1.44 -14.93 11.75
CA PHE A 316 1.33 -15.34 10.35
C PHE A 316 0.58 -16.65 10.25
N LEU A 317 -0.56 -16.64 9.58
CA LEU A 317 -1.47 -17.77 9.45
C LEU A 317 -1.66 -18.13 7.98
N THR A 318 -1.91 -19.40 7.71
CA THR A 318 -2.06 -19.91 6.34
C THR A 318 -3.46 -19.66 5.78
N ASP A 319 -4.46 -19.56 6.65
CA ASP A 319 -5.85 -19.32 6.25
C ASP A 319 -6.61 -18.52 7.32
N GLU A 320 -7.71 -17.92 6.90
CA GLU A 320 -8.57 -17.09 7.73
C GLU A 320 -9.37 -17.90 8.75
N ALA A 321 -9.66 -19.18 8.47
CA ALA A 321 -10.40 -20.03 9.41
C ALA A 321 -9.61 -20.25 10.70
N GLN A 322 -8.28 -20.38 10.62
CA GLN A 322 -7.41 -20.42 11.78
C GLN A 322 -7.46 -19.11 12.58
N ALA A 323 -7.55 -17.97 11.89
CA ALA A 323 -7.65 -16.67 12.58
C ALA A 323 -8.93 -16.56 13.37
N TRP A 324 -10.08 -17.00 12.82
CA TRP A 324 -11.34 -17.07 13.53
C TRP A 324 -11.27 -17.97 14.78
N GLU A 325 -10.70 -19.17 14.63
CA GLU A 325 -10.52 -20.08 15.76
C GLU A 325 -9.66 -19.48 16.88
N LEU A 326 -8.57 -18.80 16.53
CA LEU A 326 -7.69 -18.15 17.51
C LEU A 326 -8.36 -16.95 18.18
N LEU A 327 -9.15 -16.16 17.47
CA LEU A 327 -9.93 -15.06 18.04
C LEU A 327 -10.95 -15.60 19.06
N LEU A 328 -11.74 -16.60 18.68
CA LEU A 328 -12.74 -17.23 19.55
C LEU A 328 -12.12 -17.86 20.80
N ARG A 329 -10.88 -18.36 20.71
CA ARG A 329 -10.11 -18.90 21.85
C ARG A 329 -9.35 -17.83 22.66
N GLY A 330 -9.49 -16.55 22.36
CA GLY A 330 -8.79 -15.46 23.05
C GLY A 330 -7.28 -15.40 22.81
N ARG A 331 -6.80 -16.00 21.71
CA ARG A 331 -5.39 -15.99 21.31
C ARG A 331 -5.06 -14.87 20.31
N LEU A 332 -6.08 -14.28 19.70
CA LEU A 332 -6.03 -13.01 18.99
C LEU A 332 -6.94 -12.01 19.69
N ASP A 333 -6.61 -10.74 19.58
CA ASP A 333 -7.37 -9.65 20.18
C ASP A 333 -8.33 -9.02 19.17
N LEU A 334 -8.00 -9.08 17.90
CA LEU A 334 -8.88 -8.62 16.83
C LEU A 334 -8.64 -9.37 15.52
N LEU A 335 -9.67 -9.41 14.68
CA LEU A 335 -9.63 -9.94 13.33
C LEU A 335 -10.39 -9.01 12.40
N GLN A 336 -9.71 -8.55 11.37
CA GLN A 336 -10.34 -7.88 10.24
C GLN A 336 -10.64 -8.90 9.15
N THR A 337 -11.84 -8.82 8.59
CA THR A 337 -12.23 -9.62 7.43
C THR A 337 -12.94 -8.78 6.37
N ARG A 338 -12.89 -9.26 5.14
CA ARG A 338 -13.72 -8.80 4.02
C ARG A 338 -14.61 -9.94 3.51
N ASP A 339 -14.54 -11.10 4.17
CA ASP A 339 -15.41 -12.24 3.88
C ASP A 339 -16.73 -12.13 4.65
N LEU A 340 -17.75 -11.60 3.96
CA LEU A 340 -19.12 -11.50 4.50
C LEU A 340 -19.73 -12.84 4.91
N ASN A 341 -19.33 -13.94 4.27
CA ASN A 341 -19.87 -15.25 4.63
C ASN A 341 -19.26 -15.75 5.94
N ALA A 342 -17.95 -15.56 6.12
CA ALA A 342 -17.30 -15.84 7.40
C ALA A 342 -17.86 -14.94 8.51
N TRP A 343 -18.04 -13.64 8.23
CA TRP A 343 -18.65 -12.70 9.17
C TRP A 343 -20.05 -13.15 9.62
N ARG A 344 -20.95 -13.43 8.66
CA ARG A 344 -22.30 -13.89 8.95
C ARG A 344 -22.30 -15.18 9.77
N ARG A 345 -21.41 -16.09 9.44
CA ARG A 345 -21.29 -17.39 10.15
C ARG A 345 -20.88 -17.21 11.59
N HIS A 346 -19.89 -16.39 11.88
CA HIS A 346 -19.33 -16.25 13.22
C HIS A 346 -19.95 -15.10 14.02
N MET A 347 -20.32 -14.00 13.36
CA MET A 347 -20.73 -12.79 14.05
C MET A 347 -22.25 -12.56 14.08
N GLU A 348 -23.01 -13.11 13.11
CA GLU A 348 -24.44 -12.86 12.97
C GLU A 348 -25.31 -14.10 13.23
N SER A 349 -24.74 -15.30 13.19
CA SER A 349 -25.50 -16.55 13.31
C SER A 349 -26.07 -16.80 14.72
N GLY A 350 -25.59 -16.09 15.74
CA GLY A 350 -25.95 -16.33 17.14
C GLY A 350 -25.40 -17.65 17.70
N SER A 351 -24.38 -18.24 17.07
CA SER A 351 -23.78 -19.51 17.48
C SER A 351 -22.60 -19.36 18.43
N GLU A 352 -21.91 -18.21 18.41
CA GLU A 352 -20.67 -17.99 19.15
C GLU A 352 -20.97 -17.35 20.53
N ALA A 353 -20.61 -18.05 21.59
CA ALA A 353 -20.89 -17.62 22.97
C ALA A 353 -20.24 -16.26 23.31
N ASP A 354 -18.98 -16.07 22.92
CA ASP A 354 -18.21 -14.84 23.17
C ASP A 354 -18.76 -13.63 22.41
N VAL A 355 -19.49 -13.86 21.31
CA VAL A 355 -20.21 -12.80 20.58
C VAL A 355 -21.51 -12.48 21.28
N LEU A 356 -22.25 -13.51 21.73
CA LEU A 356 -23.53 -13.33 22.41
C LEU A 356 -23.40 -12.64 23.78
N ASP A 357 -22.32 -12.88 24.50
CA ASP A 357 -22.07 -12.20 25.78
C ASP A 357 -21.36 -10.84 25.62
N GLY A 358 -20.98 -10.47 24.38
CA GLY A 358 -20.30 -9.22 24.04
C GLY A 358 -18.80 -9.23 24.32
N SER A 359 -18.20 -10.36 24.68
CA SER A 359 -16.74 -10.49 24.84
C SER A 359 -16.00 -10.23 23.53
N ILE A 360 -16.67 -10.48 22.40
CA ILE A 360 -16.24 -10.06 21.05
C ILE A 360 -17.25 -9.05 20.52
N GLU A 361 -16.79 -7.83 20.28
CA GLU A 361 -17.58 -6.74 19.70
C GLU A 361 -17.49 -6.74 18.18
N ARG A 362 -18.56 -6.24 17.53
CA ARG A 362 -18.72 -6.16 16.08
C ARG A 362 -18.62 -4.71 15.60
N HIS A 363 -17.69 -4.44 14.71
CA HIS A 363 -17.51 -3.12 14.14
C HIS A 363 -17.52 -3.20 12.62
N CYS A 364 -18.27 -2.32 12.00
CA CYS A 364 -18.43 -2.24 10.56
C CYS A 364 -18.07 -0.82 10.10
N PHE A 365 -17.02 -0.67 9.32
CA PHE A 365 -16.54 0.61 8.81
C PHE A 365 -16.82 0.69 7.33
N ARG A 366 -17.45 1.79 6.89
CA ARG A 366 -17.47 2.20 5.49
C ARG A 366 -16.41 3.25 5.29
N ALA A 367 -15.39 2.90 4.53
CA ALA A 367 -14.30 3.80 4.23
C ALA A 367 -14.55 4.51 2.90
N ASP A 368 -14.31 5.82 2.87
CA ASP A 368 -14.32 6.62 1.65
C ASP A 368 -12.92 7.23 1.45
N TYR A 369 -12.00 6.37 1.05
CA TYR A 369 -10.63 6.74 0.70
C TYR A 369 -10.23 5.99 -0.59
N PRO A 370 -9.12 6.37 -1.24
CA PRO A 370 -8.65 5.67 -2.42
C PRO A 370 -8.47 4.17 -2.15
N MET A 371 -9.26 3.35 -2.85
CA MET A 371 -9.22 1.89 -2.72
C MET A 371 -8.52 1.28 -3.93
N PRO A 372 -7.88 0.10 -3.77
CA PRO A 372 -7.40 -0.64 -4.93
C PRO A 372 -8.51 -0.81 -5.97
N PRO A 373 -8.32 -0.35 -7.21
CA PRO A 373 -9.34 -0.47 -8.26
C PRO A 373 -9.37 -1.90 -8.81
N TYR A 374 -10.15 -2.77 -8.18
CA TYR A 374 -10.38 -4.12 -8.70
C TYR A 374 -11.12 -4.07 -10.02
N GLY A 375 -10.71 -4.87 -10.98
CA GLY A 375 -11.37 -4.93 -12.28
C GLY A 375 -10.74 -5.94 -13.23
N ILE A 376 -11.17 -5.90 -14.49
CA ILE A 376 -10.58 -6.70 -15.55
C ILE A 376 -9.83 -5.78 -16.50
N ALA A 377 -8.53 -6.02 -16.63
CA ALA A 377 -7.73 -5.36 -17.65
C ALA A 377 -7.88 -6.09 -18.98
N LEU A 378 -8.09 -5.30 -20.03
CA LEU A 378 -8.09 -5.72 -21.43
C LEU A 378 -6.80 -5.20 -22.06
N ASN A 379 -5.97 -6.08 -22.57
CA ASN A 379 -4.69 -5.71 -23.15
C ASN A 379 -4.88 -5.23 -24.61
N ALA A 380 -4.68 -3.94 -24.85
CA ALA A 380 -4.84 -3.35 -26.17
C ALA A 380 -3.80 -3.85 -27.21
N ALA A 381 -2.65 -4.37 -26.77
CA ALA A 381 -1.66 -4.96 -27.65
C ALA A 381 -2.10 -6.30 -28.22
N THR A 382 -2.75 -7.16 -27.43
CA THR A 382 -3.30 -8.44 -27.85
C THR A 382 -4.71 -8.34 -28.43
N LEU A 383 -5.46 -7.31 -28.04
CA LEU A 383 -6.81 -6.98 -28.50
C LEU A 383 -6.84 -5.57 -29.15
N PRO A 384 -6.18 -5.35 -30.30
CA PRO A 384 -5.99 -4.00 -30.85
C PRO A 384 -7.28 -3.34 -31.35
N ASN A 385 -8.31 -4.11 -31.70
CA ASN A 385 -9.57 -3.59 -32.19
C ASN A 385 -10.42 -2.98 -31.04
N LEU A 386 -10.57 -1.65 -31.05
CA LEU A 386 -11.34 -0.92 -30.03
C LEU A 386 -12.82 -1.31 -30.01
N THR A 387 -13.45 -1.49 -31.18
CA THR A 387 -14.87 -1.93 -31.32
C THR A 387 -15.05 -3.29 -30.64
N LEU A 388 -14.09 -4.22 -30.84
CA LEU A 388 -14.10 -5.52 -30.19
C LEU A 388 -13.99 -5.38 -28.66
N ARG A 389 -13.07 -4.56 -28.14
CA ARG A 389 -12.93 -4.33 -26.69
C ARG A 389 -14.21 -3.76 -26.07
N ARG A 390 -14.86 -2.79 -26.73
CA ARG A 390 -16.16 -2.23 -26.30
C ARG A 390 -17.24 -3.31 -26.26
N GLY A 391 -17.30 -4.16 -27.29
CA GLY A 391 -18.21 -5.30 -27.33
C GLY A 391 -17.96 -6.30 -26.19
N ILE A 392 -16.69 -6.61 -25.88
CA ILE A 392 -16.33 -7.47 -24.76
C ILE A 392 -16.82 -6.86 -23.43
N MET A 393 -16.59 -5.56 -23.20
CA MET A 393 -17.06 -4.90 -21.97
C MET A 393 -18.57 -5.00 -21.80
N GLN A 394 -19.34 -4.78 -22.87
CA GLN A 394 -20.81 -4.89 -22.82
C GLN A 394 -21.33 -6.33 -22.79
N ALA A 395 -20.48 -7.32 -23.10
CA ALA A 395 -20.84 -8.74 -23.01
C ALA A 395 -20.63 -9.31 -21.59
N LEU A 396 -19.88 -8.64 -20.74
CA LEU A 396 -19.54 -9.09 -19.38
C LEU A 396 -20.44 -8.41 -18.34
N ASP A 397 -21.37 -9.16 -17.73
CA ASP A 397 -22.30 -8.67 -16.71
C ASP A 397 -21.59 -8.50 -15.35
N MET A 398 -20.71 -7.50 -15.28
CA MET A 398 -19.97 -7.22 -14.07
C MET A 398 -20.90 -6.82 -12.91
N LYS A 399 -21.91 -5.99 -13.18
CA LYS A 399 -22.87 -5.56 -12.15
C LYS A 399 -23.65 -6.75 -11.58
N GLY A 400 -24.21 -7.61 -12.44
CA GLY A 400 -24.91 -8.81 -11.98
C GLY A 400 -24.02 -9.80 -11.24
N ALA A 401 -22.74 -9.87 -11.61
CA ALA A 401 -21.75 -10.68 -10.87
C ALA A 401 -21.45 -10.09 -9.48
N ILE A 402 -21.27 -8.77 -9.37
CA ILE A 402 -21.05 -8.07 -8.09
C ILE A 402 -22.24 -8.25 -7.16
N ASP A 403 -23.47 -8.11 -7.65
CA ASP A 403 -24.67 -8.29 -6.84
C ASP A 403 -24.80 -9.71 -6.25
N ARG A 404 -24.22 -10.70 -6.93
CA ARG A 404 -24.15 -12.09 -6.43
C ARG A 404 -22.98 -12.36 -5.50
N LEU A 405 -21.83 -11.72 -5.75
CA LEU A 405 -20.66 -11.84 -4.89
C LEU A 405 -20.84 -11.12 -3.55
N PHE A 406 -21.55 -9.99 -3.57
CA PHE A 406 -21.72 -9.09 -2.41
C PHE A 406 -23.20 -8.70 -2.28
N PRO A 407 -24.10 -9.61 -1.87
CA PRO A 407 -25.53 -9.32 -1.81
C PRO A 407 -25.85 -8.13 -0.89
N GLY A 408 -26.34 -7.04 -1.50
CA GLY A 408 -26.71 -5.82 -0.77
C GLY A 408 -25.58 -4.88 -0.39
N GLU A 409 -24.32 -5.28 -0.59
CA GLU A 409 -23.13 -4.52 -0.16
C GLU A 409 -22.18 -4.18 -1.32
N GLY A 410 -22.39 -4.76 -2.51
CA GLY A 410 -21.51 -4.58 -3.66
C GLY A 410 -21.79 -3.29 -4.42
N GLU A 411 -20.77 -2.47 -4.60
CA GLU A 411 -20.82 -1.30 -5.47
C GLU A 411 -19.83 -1.45 -6.61
N GLN A 412 -20.32 -1.31 -7.85
CA GLN A 412 -19.45 -1.29 -9.02
C GLN A 412 -18.72 0.05 -9.12
N LEU A 413 -17.42 0.02 -9.32
CA LEU A 413 -16.62 1.20 -9.62
C LEU A 413 -17.10 1.84 -10.92
N ARG A 414 -17.03 3.17 -10.99
CA ARG A 414 -17.36 3.93 -12.21
C ARG A 414 -16.13 4.46 -12.91
N THR A 415 -15.07 4.74 -12.14
CA THR A 415 -13.86 5.38 -12.61
C THR A 415 -12.66 4.81 -11.89
N PHE A 416 -11.48 4.91 -12.50
CA PHE A 416 -10.23 4.43 -11.92
C PHE A 416 -9.87 5.19 -10.63
N SER A 417 -10.14 6.49 -10.61
CA SER A 417 -9.86 7.38 -9.47
C SER A 417 -11.00 7.47 -8.45
N THR A 418 -11.71 6.38 -8.21
CA THR A 418 -12.75 6.35 -7.15
C THR A 418 -12.11 6.50 -5.77
N GLY A 419 -12.73 7.30 -4.88
CA GLY A 419 -12.31 7.49 -3.49
C GLY A 419 -11.38 8.69 -3.25
N TYR A 420 -11.11 9.51 -4.28
CA TYR A 420 -10.32 10.73 -4.13
C TYR A 420 -11.17 11.98 -3.78
N GLY A 421 -12.35 11.76 -3.20
CA GLY A 421 -13.24 12.84 -2.77
C GLY A 421 -13.65 13.76 -3.92
N ALA A 422 -13.48 15.07 -3.75
CA ALA A 422 -13.81 16.07 -4.77
C ALA A 422 -13.03 15.90 -6.09
N LEU A 423 -11.93 15.17 -6.09
CA LEU A 423 -11.15 14.86 -7.28
C LEU A 423 -11.71 13.66 -8.07
N THR A 424 -12.62 12.86 -7.49
CA THR A 424 -13.27 11.73 -8.18
C THR A 424 -14.21 12.24 -9.27
N PRO A 425 -14.00 11.86 -10.55
CA PRO A 425 -14.88 12.30 -11.63
C PRO A 425 -16.31 11.77 -11.48
N GLN A 426 -17.29 12.66 -11.62
CA GLN A 426 -18.70 12.30 -11.52
C GLN A 426 -19.27 11.70 -12.81
N HIS A 427 -18.64 12.01 -13.96
CA HIS A 427 -19.13 11.62 -15.29
C HIS A 427 -17.99 10.99 -16.11
N THR A 428 -18.00 9.66 -16.18
CA THR A 428 -17.08 8.85 -17.00
C THR A 428 -17.90 7.96 -17.94
N PRO A 429 -17.50 7.75 -19.20
CA PRO A 429 -18.16 6.81 -20.09
C PRO A 429 -18.30 5.43 -19.47
N GLN A 430 -19.46 4.81 -19.57
CA GLN A 430 -19.75 3.50 -19.01
C GLN A 430 -20.15 2.53 -20.12
N TYR A 431 -19.81 1.26 -19.94
CA TYR A 431 -20.17 0.15 -20.83
C TYR A 431 -21.01 -0.86 -20.03
N PRO A 432 -22.29 -0.57 -19.73
CA PRO A 432 -23.15 -1.49 -19.00
C PRO A 432 -23.35 -2.76 -19.81
N TYR A 433 -23.64 -3.86 -19.12
CA TYR A 433 -24.02 -5.10 -19.78
C TYR A 433 -25.22 -4.91 -20.69
N ASP A 434 -25.02 -5.11 -21.99
CA ASP A 434 -26.04 -5.00 -23.03
C ASP A 434 -25.76 -6.03 -24.13
N PRO A 435 -26.48 -7.17 -24.11
CA PRO A 435 -26.27 -8.23 -25.08
C PRO A 435 -26.55 -7.83 -26.54
N GLU A 436 -27.45 -6.86 -26.78
CA GLU A 436 -27.77 -6.41 -28.14
C GLU A 436 -26.68 -5.49 -28.66
N ALA A 437 -26.28 -4.51 -27.88
CA ALA A 437 -25.18 -3.61 -28.23
C ALA A 437 -23.86 -4.40 -28.39
N ALA A 438 -23.57 -5.37 -27.50
CA ALA A 438 -22.39 -6.22 -27.63
C ALA A 438 -22.39 -6.98 -28.97
N ARG A 439 -23.51 -7.60 -29.36
CA ARG A 439 -23.61 -8.30 -30.64
C ARG A 439 -23.45 -7.37 -31.85
N ALA A 440 -23.99 -6.15 -31.77
CA ALA A 440 -23.81 -5.16 -32.82
C ALA A 440 -22.35 -4.78 -33.02
N LEU A 441 -21.62 -4.55 -31.90
CA LEU A 441 -20.18 -4.26 -31.93
C LEU A 441 -19.36 -5.46 -32.42
N PHE A 442 -19.73 -6.67 -32.08
CA PHE A 442 -19.06 -7.88 -32.60
C PHE A 442 -19.29 -8.03 -34.10
N ALA A 443 -20.49 -7.74 -34.60
CA ALA A 443 -20.78 -7.73 -36.03
C ALA A 443 -19.96 -6.66 -36.77
N GLU A 444 -19.84 -5.45 -36.21
CA GLU A 444 -19.00 -4.38 -36.75
C GLU A 444 -17.50 -4.81 -36.75
N ALA A 445 -17.06 -5.59 -35.76
CA ALA A 445 -15.72 -6.17 -35.69
C ALA A 445 -15.53 -7.38 -36.64
N GLY A 446 -16.58 -7.75 -37.43
CA GLY A 446 -16.53 -8.81 -38.45
C GLY A 446 -17.00 -10.19 -37.98
N TYR A 447 -17.58 -10.32 -36.78
CA TYR A 447 -18.12 -11.58 -36.28
C TYR A 447 -19.63 -11.65 -36.53
N THR A 448 -20.02 -12.04 -37.74
CA THR A 448 -21.41 -12.00 -38.25
C THR A 448 -22.10 -13.35 -38.29
N GLU A 449 -21.32 -14.45 -38.31
CA GLU A 449 -21.86 -15.77 -38.37
C GLU A 449 -22.01 -16.40 -36.98
N ARG A 450 -22.93 -17.34 -36.83
CA ARG A 450 -23.18 -18.01 -35.55
C ARG A 450 -22.89 -19.51 -35.68
N GLY A 451 -21.96 -20.02 -34.90
CA GLY A 451 -21.66 -21.43 -34.79
C GLY A 451 -22.82 -22.23 -34.15
N ALA A 452 -22.76 -23.55 -34.26
CA ALA A 452 -23.78 -24.48 -33.74
C ALA A 452 -23.93 -24.37 -32.19
N ASP A 453 -22.87 -23.96 -31.49
CA ASP A 453 -22.83 -23.77 -30.03
C ASP A 453 -23.27 -22.37 -29.61
N GLY A 454 -23.64 -21.52 -30.56
CA GLY A 454 -24.11 -20.14 -30.33
C GLY A 454 -22.99 -19.11 -30.26
N ILE A 455 -21.72 -19.48 -30.40
CA ILE A 455 -20.59 -18.55 -30.44
C ILE A 455 -20.49 -17.89 -31.83
N LEU A 456 -20.21 -16.60 -31.84
CA LEU A 456 -20.02 -15.85 -33.07
C LEU A 456 -18.69 -16.18 -33.73
N GLN A 457 -18.65 -16.08 -35.05
CA GLN A 457 -17.46 -16.32 -35.86
C GLN A 457 -17.44 -15.38 -37.10
N ARG A 458 -16.27 -15.21 -37.66
CA ARG A 458 -16.09 -14.53 -38.94
C ARG A 458 -16.42 -15.45 -40.10
N ALA A 459 -16.55 -14.91 -41.30
CA ALA A 459 -16.79 -15.67 -42.52
C ALA A 459 -15.70 -16.72 -42.83
N ASP A 460 -14.49 -16.56 -42.33
CA ASP A 460 -13.37 -17.49 -42.43
C ASP A 460 -13.41 -18.62 -41.37
N GLY A 461 -14.44 -18.65 -40.51
CA GLY A 461 -14.58 -19.58 -39.42
C GLY A 461 -13.85 -19.19 -38.12
N THR A 462 -13.14 -18.06 -38.08
CA THR A 462 -12.46 -17.59 -36.87
C THR A 462 -13.48 -17.29 -35.78
N ARG A 463 -13.41 -18.04 -34.66
CA ARG A 463 -14.35 -17.90 -33.53
C ARG A 463 -14.09 -16.62 -32.72
N LEU A 464 -15.15 -16.02 -32.21
CA LEU A 464 -15.08 -14.97 -31.21
C LEU A 464 -14.77 -15.59 -29.84
N SER A 465 -13.49 -15.67 -29.52
CA SER A 465 -12.99 -16.35 -28.32
C SER A 465 -11.87 -15.52 -27.70
N VAL A 466 -11.95 -15.23 -26.40
CA VAL A 466 -10.91 -14.53 -25.65
C VAL A 466 -10.62 -15.27 -24.33
N SER A 467 -9.38 -15.18 -23.87
CA SER A 467 -8.94 -15.78 -22.60
C SER A 467 -9.14 -14.82 -21.44
N PHE A 468 -9.53 -15.34 -20.29
CA PHE A 468 -9.61 -14.61 -19.04
C PHE A 468 -8.73 -15.28 -17.98
N THR A 469 -7.63 -14.65 -17.66
CA THR A 469 -6.66 -15.11 -16.66
C THR A 469 -7.04 -14.61 -15.27
N TYR A 470 -7.01 -15.51 -14.28
CA TYR A 470 -7.23 -15.17 -12.88
C TYR A 470 -6.56 -16.17 -11.92
N VAL A 471 -6.24 -15.70 -10.71
CA VAL A 471 -5.77 -16.57 -9.62
C VAL A 471 -6.99 -17.21 -8.95
N PRO A 472 -7.12 -18.54 -8.91
CA PRO A 472 -8.31 -19.21 -8.40
C PRO A 472 -8.51 -18.94 -6.90
N SER A 473 -9.68 -18.48 -6.56
CA SER A 473 -10.28 -18.41 -5.24
C SER A 473 -11.78 -18.68 -5.38
N GLU A 474 -12.49 -18.94 -4.30
CA GLU A 474 -13.94 -19.12 -4.35
C GLU A 474 -14.62 -17.92 -5.04
N LYS A 475 -14.29 -16.71 -4.59
CA LYS A 475 -14.80 -15.44 -5.12
C LYS A 475 -14.49 -15.27 -6.62
N LEU A 476 -13.23 -15.41 -7.03
CA LEU A 476 -12.84 -15.17 -8.42
C LEU A 476 -13.27 -16.29 -9.37
N SER A 477 -13.38 -17.53 -8.90
CA SER A 477 -13.92 -18.63 -9.70
C SER A 477 -15.42 -18.47 -9.95
N LEU A 478 -16.17 -17.97 -8.95
CA LEU A 478 -17.58 -17.61 -9.13
C LEU A 478 -17.74 -16.44 -10.11
N LEU A 479 -16.95 -15.36 -9.95
CA LEU A 479 -16.90 -14.25 -10.89
C LEU A 479 -16.69 -14.72 -12.32
N ALA A 480 -15.62 -15.47 -12.55
CA ALA A 480 -15.24 -15.99 -13.87
C ALA A 480 -16.38 -16.80 -14.51
N THR A 481 -17.03 -17.66 -13.71
CA THR A 481 -18.17 -18.47 -14.17
C THR A 481 -19.36 -17.61 -14.59
N LEU A 482 -19.72 -16.59 -13.79
CA LEU A 482 -20.83 -15.69 -14.09
C LEU A 482 -20.57 -14.85 -15.35
N LEU A 483 -19.33 -14.35 -15.50
CA LEU A 483 -18.92 -13.60 -16.68
C LEU A 483 -18.88 -14.47 -17.93
N ALA A 484 -18.44 -15.71 -17.86
CA ALA A 484 -18.48 -16.64 -18.99
C ALA A 484 -19.93 -16.95 -19.44
N GLN A 485 -20.87 -17.04 -18.49
CA GLN A 485 -22.28 -17.22 -18.80
C GLN A 485 -22.88 -16.00 -19.50
N SER A 486 -22.57 -14.78 -19.05
CA SER A 486 -23.04 -13.54 -19.71
C SER A 486 -22.42 -13.38 -21.10
N ALA A 487 -21.11 -13.59 -21.24
CA ALA A 487 -20.39 -13.55 -22.51
C ALA A 487 -21.02 -14.51 -23.55
N LYS A 488 -21.31 -15.76 -23.15
CA LYS A 488 -21.95 -16.75 -24.04
C LYS A 488 -23.31 -16.30 -24.58
N ARG A 489 -24.12 -15.60 -23.78
CA ARG A 489 -25.40 -15.04 -24.24
C ARG A 489 -25.22 -14.01 -25.34
N CYS A 490 -24.07 -13.34 -25.36
CA CYS A 490 -23.70 -12.36 -26.39
C CYS A 490 -23.02 -13.01 -27.60
N GLY A 491 -22.75 -14.33 -27.56
CA GLY A 491 -22.02 -15.05 -28.61
C GLY A 491 -20.50 -14.98 -28.47
N LEU A 492 -19.98 -14.57 -27.31
CA LEU A 492 -18.55 -14.55 -26.97
C LEU A 492 -18.19 -15.80 -26.16
N GLU A 493 -17.16 -16.52 -26.59
CA GLU A 493 -16.54 -17.56 -25.78
C GLU A 493 -15.49 -16.94 -24.86
N LEU A 494 -15.72 -16.97 -23.55
CA LEU A 494 -14.74 -16.59 -22.56
C LEU A 494 -14.04 -17.84 -22.03
N ARG A 495 -12.78 -18.05 -22.44
CA ARG A 495 -11.93 -19.17 -21.98
C ARG A 495 -11.36 -18.82 -20.61
N LEU A 496 -11.62 -19.67 -19.63
CA LEU A 496 -11.22 -19.44 -18.24
C LEU A 496 -9.83 -20.03 -17.97
N ASP A 497 -8.84 -19.19 -17.79
CA ASP A 497 -7.44 -19.55 -17.51
C ASP A 497 -7.14 -19.36 -16.03
N ALA A 498 -7.58 -20.30 -15.18
CA ALA A 498 -7.25 -20.32 -13.76
C ALA A 498 -5.80 -20.76 -13.53
N MET A 499 -4.95 -19.95 -12.91
CA MET A 499 -3.55 -20.29 -12.69
C MET A 499 -3.00 -19.71 -11.39
N PRO A 500 -1.96 -20.35 -10.77
CA PRO A 500 -1.30 -19.83 -9.58
C PRO A 500 -0.71 -18.44 -9.81
N TRP A 501 -0.57 -17.67 -8.72
CA TRP A 501 -0.07 -16.31 -8.72
C TRP A 501 1.23 -16.12 -9.54
N GLN A 502 2.22 -17.00 -9.38
CA GLN A 502 3.52 -16.86 -10.07
C GLN A 502 3.37 -16.96 -11.60
N GLN A 503 2.48 -17.84 -12.09
CA GLN A 503 2.22 -17.98 -13.52
C GLN A 503 1.40 -16.80 -14.05
N SER A 504 0.40 -16.35 -13.30
CA SER A 504 -0.40 -15.18 -13.63
C SER A 504 0.47 -13.92 -13.69
N ALA A 505 1.34 -13.73 -12.71
CA ALA A 505 2.28 -12.61 -12.66
C ALA A 505 3.29 -12.64 -13.82
N ALA A 506 3.80 -13.83 -14.19
CA ALA A 506 4.70 -13.97 -15.34
C ALA A 506 4.00 -13.62 -16.67
N ARG A 507 2.75 -14.12 -16.87
CA ARG A 507 1.94 -13.78 -18.05
C ARG A 507 1.69 -12.28 -18.15
N LEU A 508 1.40 -11.66 -17.02
CA LEU A 508 1.19 -10.21 -16.92
C LEU A 508 2.47 -9.44 -17.26
N GLN A 509 3.60 -9.86 -16.69
CA GLN A 509 4.91 -9.23 -16.91
C GLN A 509 5.32 -9.26 -18.39
N HIS A 510 4.97 -10.33 -19.12
CA HIS A 510 5.29 -10.45 -20.55
C HIS A 510 4.19 -9.90 -21.48
N GLY A 511 3.06 -9.41 -20.95
CA GLY A 511 1.95 -8.88 -21.74
C GLY A 511 1.24 -9.94 -22.60
N GLU A 512 1.26 -11.22 -22.18
CA GLU A 512 0.71 -12.37 -22.95
C GLU A 512 -0.77 -12.64 -22.67
N HIS A 513 -1.43 -11.85 -21.84
CA HIS A 513 -2.86 -11.96 -21.54
C HIS A 513 -3.71 -11.20 -22.56
N GLU A 514 -4.96 -11.66 -22.74
CA GLU A 514 -6.01 -10.91 -23.43
C GLU A 514 -6.85 -10.15 -22.39
N LEU A 515 -7.49 -10.90 -21.46
CA LEU A 515 -8.14 -10.35 -20.27
C LEU A 515 -7.48 -10.91 -19.01
N ILE A 516 -7.33 -10.09 -17.98
CA ILE A 516 -6.83 -10.54 -16.69
C ILE A 516 -7.54 -9.83 -15.54
N PHE A 517 -7.88 -10.59 -14.48
CA PHE A 517 -8.31 -9.97 -13.24
C PHE A 517 -7.12 -9.25 -12.60
N TRP A 518 -7.28 -7.96 -12.40
CA TRP A 518 -6.19 -7.10 -11.94
C TRP A 518 -6.63 -6.15 -10.84
N ALA A 519 -5.72 -5.86 -9.95
CA ALA A 519 -5.82 -4.84 -8.94
C ALA A 519 -4.45 -4.25 -8.67
N THR A 520 -4.39 -2.98 -8.33
CA THR A 520 -3.18 -2.30 -7.89
C THR A 520 -3.44 -1.56 -6.59
N MET A 521 -2.36 -1.09 -5.95
CA MET A 521 -2.51 -0.17 -4.83
C MET A 521 -3.04 1.17 -5.32
N ALA A 522 -3.93 1.79 -4.55
CA ALA A 522 -4.30 3.17 -4.81
C ALA A 522 -3.08 4.07 -4.59
N GLY A 523 -2.81 4.97 -5.51
CA GLY A 523 -1.78 5.99 -5.34
C GLY A 523 -2.17 6.97 -4.22
N SER A 524 -1.18 7.62 -3.62
CA SER A 524 -1.43 8.66 -2.63
C SER A 524 -0.38 9.76 -2.82
N PRO A 525 -0.76 11.04 -2.84
CA PRO A 525 -2.11 11.60 -2.70
C PRO A 525 -2.98 11.56 -3.97
N LEU A 526 -2.44 11.14 -5.11
CA LEU A 526 -3.11 11.06 -6.41
C LEU A 526 -2.98 9.66 -7.01
N PRO A 527 -3.88 9.27 -7.96
CA PRO A 527 -3.72 8.04 -8.71
C PRO A 527 -2.42 8.06 -9.53
N ASP A 528 -1.71 6.94 -9.55
CA ASP A 528 -0.48 6.81 -10.33
C ASP A 528 -0.80 6.45 -11.80
N TYR A 529 -1.43 7.40 -12.49
CA TYR A 529 -1.86 7.20 -13.87
C TYR A 529 -0.72 6.87 -14.83
N ARG A 530 0.44 7.53 -14.68
CA ARG A 530 1.60 7.31 -15.55
C ARG A 530 2.12 5.89 -15.44
N ARG A 531 2.23 5.37 -14.25
CA ARG A 531 2.68 4.00 -13.98
C ARG A 531 1.78 2.95 -14.61
N HIS A 532 0.47 3.22 -14.64
CA HIS A 532 -0.51 2.24 -15.11
C HIS A 532 -0.87 2.40 -16.60
N PHE A 533 -0.98 3.62 -17.10
CA PHE A 533 -1.54 3.92 -18.41
C PHE A 533 -0.60 4.72 -19.34
N GLY A 534 0.57 5.16 -18.86
CA GLY A 534 1.52 5.92 -19.68
C GLY A 534 2.15 5.09 -20.80
N THR A 535 2.47 5.72 -21.92
CA THR A 535 3.18 5.06 -23.02
C THR A 535 4.53 4.51 -22.53
N GLY A 536 4.78 3.24 -22.83
CA GLY A 536 5.97 2.52 -22.36
C GLY A 536 5.81 1.85 -20.98
N ALA A 537 4.74 2.13 -20.24
CA ALA A 537 4.42 1.39 -19.04
C ALA A 537 4.12 -0.09 -19.38
N SER A 538 4.68 -1.00 -18.61
CA SER A 538 4.62 -2.44 -18.88
C SER A 538 4.72 -3.26 -17.59
N GLY A 539 4.53 -4.56 -17.70
CA GLY A 539 4.63 -5.48 -16.60
C GLY A 539 3.40 -5.50 -15.71
N TYR A 540 3.60 -5.88 -14.45
CA TYR A 540 2.51 -6.07 -13.48
C TYR A 540 1.66 -4.81 -13.27
N ASP A 541 2.27 -3.66 -13.26
CA ASP A 541 1.60 -2.40 -12.95
C ASP A 541 0.83 -1.81 -14.16
N ALA A 542 1.12 -2.25 -15.38
CA ALA A 542 0.54 -1.72 -16.61
C ALA A 542 0.03 -2.81 -17.56
N PRO A 543 -1.08 -3.49 -17.21
CA PRO A 543 -1.62 -4.62 -17.97
C PRO A 543 -2.35 -4.23 -19.25
N PHE A 544 -2.38 -2.96 -19.60
CA PHE A 544 -3.30 -2.43 -20.60
C PHE A 544 -2.73 -2.38 -22.02
N GLY A 545 -1.40 -2.46 -22.17
CA GLY A 545 -0.73 -2.42 -23.48
C GLY A 545 -1.04 -1.15 -24.28
N LEU A 546 -1.20 -0.02 -23.59
CA LEU A 546 -1.56 1.26 -24.20
C LEU A 546 -0.34 2.01 -24.75
N SER A 547 -0.58 2.75 -25.84
CA SER A 547 0.30 3.80 -26.34
C SER A 547 -0.59 4.87 -26.96
N ASP A 548 -0.90 5.91 -26.19
CA ASP A 548 -1.81 6.98 -26.60
C ASP A 548 -1.24 8.35 -26.21
N PRO A 549 -0.72 9.14 -27.18
CA PRO A 549 -0.17 10.46 -26.91
C PRO A 549 -1.18 11.46 -26.31
N GLN A 550 -2.48 11.29 -26.54
CA GLN A 550 -3.49 12.17 -25.95
C GLN A 550 -3.66 11.84 -24.45
N LEU A 551 -3.63 10.56 -24.11
CA LEU A 551 -3.65 10.10 -22.72
C LEU A 551 -2.39 10.55 -21.98
N ASP A 552 -1.20 10.40 -22.59
CA ASP A 552 0.07 10.88 -22.00
C ASP A 552 0.04 12.39 -21.72
N LYS A 553 -0.50 13.17 -22.65
CA LYS A 553 -0.67 14.61 -22.47
C LYS A 553 -1.65 14.95 -21.35
N ALA A 554 -2.75 14.19 -21.22
CA ALA A 554 -3.71 14.39 -20.15
C ALA A 554 -3.13 14.00 -18.78
N ILE A 555 -2.40 12.89 -18.70
CA ILE A 555 -1.67 12.47 -17.50
C ILE A 555 -0.68 13.56 -17.07
N ALA A 556 0.15 14.05 -17.99
CA ALA A 556 1.08 15.13 -17.72
C ALA A 556 0.40 16.43 -17.28
N ALA A 557 -0.83 16.69 -17.72
CA ALA A 557 -1.60 17.84 -17.25
C ALA A 557 -2.13 17.62 -15.82
N ALA A 558 -2.55 16.40 -15.47
CA ALA A 558 -3.01 16.07 -14.12
C ALA A 558 -1.86 16.14 -13.10
N GLU A 559 -0.67 15.69 -13.48
CA GLU A 559 0.54 15.77 -12.66
C GLU A 559 1.01 17.21 -12.42
N ARG A 560 0.76 18.13 -13.38
CA ARG A 560 1.17 19.54 -13.31
C ARG A 560 0.10 20.49 -12.82
N ALA A 561 -1.07 20.00 -12.45
CA ALA A 561 -2.16 20.85 -11.96
C ALA A 561 -1.83 21.40 -10.57
N HIS A 562 -1.89 22.71 -10.41
CA HIS A 562 -1.48 23.42 -9.19
C HIS A 562 -2.64 23.77 -8.26
N SER A 563 -3.88 23.77 -8.76
CA SER A 563 -5.07 23.98 -7.92
C SER A 563 -5.94 22.72 -7.85
N PRO A 564 -6.75 22.56 -6.79
CA PRO A 564 -7.71 21.46 -6.67
C PRO A 564 -8.67 21.40 -7.87
N GLU A 565 -9.13 22.54 -8.39
CA GLU A 565 -10.06 22.63 -9.52
C GLU A 565 -9.42 22.20 -10.83
N GLU A 566 -8.19 22.66 -11.10
CA GLU A 566 -7.41 22.23 -12.27
C GLU A 566 -7.14 20.73 -12.21
N ARG A 567 -6.79 20.23 -11.03
CA ARG A 567 -6.51 18.81 -10.78
C ARG A 567 -7.75 17.95 -11.02
N ALA A 568 -8.90 18.34 -10.47
CA ALA A 568 -10.17 17.65 -10.71
C ALA A 568 -10.55 17.60 -12.19
N ALA A 569 -10.39 18.71 -12.91
CA ALA A 569 -10.66 18.79 -14.34
C ALA A 569 -9.71 17.90 -15.16
N ALA A 570 -8.41 17.91 -14.81
CA ALA A 570 -7.41 17.10 -15.50
C ALA A 570 -7.62 15.60 -15.22
N MET A 571 -7.88 15.20 -13.99
CA MET A 571 -8.21 13.82 -13.62
C MET A 571 -9.45 13.32 -14.35
N ALA A 572 -10.52 14.13 -14.41
CA ALA A 572 -11.74 13.80 -15.16
C ALA A 572 -11.45 13.54 -16.64
N LYS A 573 -10.50 14.28 -17.23
CA LYS A 573 -10.07 14.05 -18.60
C LYS A 573 -9.28 12.74 -18.76
N VAL A 574 -8.38 12.41 -17.82
CA VAL A 574 -7.62 11.14 -17.84
C VAL A 574 -8.59 9.96 -17.74
N ASP A 575 -9.44 9.94 -16.73
CA ASP A 575 -10.42 8.85 -16.52
C ASP A 575 -11.36 8.66 -17.71
N ARG A 576 -11.79 9.76 -18.35
CA ARG A 576 -12.59 9.68 -19.57
C ARG A 576 -11.81 9.02 -20.71
N LEU A 577 -10.56 9.41 -20.94
CA LEU A 577 -9.73 8.81 -22.00
C LEU A 577 -9.47 7.33 -21.74
N ILE A 578 -9.20 6.93 -20.49
CA ILE A 578 -9.06 5.52 -20.10
C ILE A 578 -10.33 4.75 -20.45
N ALA A 579 -11.51 5.27 -20.09
CA ALA A 579 -12.78 4.65 -20.40
C ALA A 579 -13.03 4.56 -21.93
N GLU A 580 -12.73 5.61 -22.69
CA GLU A 580 -12.86 5.65 -24.16
C GLU A 580 -12.00 4.59 -24.85
N GLN A 581 -10.84 4.25 -24.29
CA GLN A 581 -9.95 3.18 -24.77
C GLN A 581 -10.48 1.77 -24.49
N ALA A 582 -11.47 1.62 -23.64
CA ALA A 582 -12.08 0.33 -23.28
C ALA A 582 -11.04 -0.74 -22.87
N VAL A 583 -10.11 -0.37 -22.00
CA VAL A 583 -9.02 -1.26 -21.53
C VAL A 583 -9.20 -1.73 -20.11
N TRP A 584 -10.09 -1.11 -19.33
CA TRP A 584 -10.37 -1.49 -17.96
C TRP A 584 -11.88 -1.60 -17.74
N LEU A 585 -12.36 -2.81 -17.47
CA LEU A 585 -13.73 -3.05 -17.03
C LEU A 585 -13.79 -2.88 -15.52
N PRO A 586 -14.43 -1.80 -15.01
CA PRO A 586 -14.51 -1.53 -13.59
C PRO A 586 -15.16 -2.70 -12.84
N GLY A 587 -14.49 -3.20 -11.82
CA GLY A 587 -15.02 -4.18 -10.89
C GLY A 587 -15.70 -3.50 -9.70
N TRP A 588 -15.24 -3.79 -8.50
CA TRP A 588 -15.87 -3.29 -7.26
C TRP A 588 -14.87 -2.57 -6.37
N LYS A 589 -15.38 -1.78 -5.45
CA LYS A 589 -14.66 -1.31 -4.28
C LYS A 589 -15.04 -2.15 -3.06
N GLU A 590 -14.06 -2.49 -2.25
CA GLU A 590 -14.26 -3.14 -0.94
C GLU A 590 -14.18 -2.06 0.14
N ASN A 591 -15.19 -1.18 0.19
CA ASN A 591 -15.25 -0.09 1.17
C ASN A 591 -15.76 -0.53 2.54
N LEU A 592 -16.17 -1.78 2.68
CA LEU A 592 -16.64 -2.35 3.92
C LEU A 592 -15.51 -3.10 4.61
N VAL A 593 -15.14 -2.64 5.81
CA VAL A 593 -14.17 -3.28 6.69
C VAL A 593 -14.91 -3.80 7.90
N LEU A 594 -14.92 -5.12 8.08
CA LEU A 594 -15.55 -5.82 9.18
C LEU A 594 -14.49 -6.18 10.21
N LEU A 595 -14.66 -5.70 11.43
CA LEU A 595 -13.71 -5.89 12.50
C LEU A 595 -14.38 -6.58 13.69
N ALA A 596 -13.96 -7.81 13.98
CA ALA A 596 -14.29 -8.52 15.21
C ALA A 596 -13.16 -8.30 16.20
N CYS A 597 -13.43 -7.72 17.35
CA CYS A 597 -12.41 -7.47 18.36
C CYS A 597 -12.86 -7.81 19.77
N ARG A 598 -11.92 -8.21 20.62
CA ARG A 598 -12.17 -8.38 22.05
C ARG A 598 -12.57 -7.05 22.66
N HIS A 599 -13.57 -7.02 23.52
CA HIS A 599 -14.15 -5.82 24.12
C HIS A 599 -13.13 -4.88 24.78
N GLN A 600 -12.00 -5.42 25.23
CA GLN A 600 -10.90 -4.65 25.81
C GLN A 600 -10.08 -3.85 24.78
N VAL A 601 -10.17 -4.18 23.49
CA VAL A 601 -9.54 -3.43 22.43
C VAL A 601 -10.40 -2.22 22.10
N ARG A 602 -9.83 -1.05 22.27
CA ARG A 602 -10.51 0.23 22.05
C ARG A 602 -9.81 1.02 20.96
N PHE A 603 -10.55 1.89 20.32
CA PHE A 603 -10.08 2.85 19.33
C PHE A 603 -10.97 4.08 19.36
N PRO A 604 -10.54 5.24 18.82
CA PRO A 604 -11.35 6.44 18.80
C PRO A 604 -12.68 6.21 18.11
N ASP A 605 -13.66 7.04 18.42
CA ASP A 605 -14.84 7.13 17.58
C ASP A 605 -14.40 7.64 16.20
N CYS A 606 -14.59 6.77 15.20
CA CYS A 606 -14.17 7.03 13.83
C CYS A 606 -15.32 7.51 12.95
N GLU A 607 -16.39 8.01 13.57
CA GLU A 607 -17.49 8.64 12.83
C GLU A 607 -16.93 9.77 11.97
N GLY A 608 -17.11 9.66 10.66
CA GLY A 608 -16.58 10.61 9.70
C GLY A 608 -15.11 10.43 9.29
N CYS A 609 -14.43 9.35 9.69
CA CYS A 609 -13.10 9.03 9.17
C CYS A 609 -13.14 8.81 7.65
N ARG A 610 -12.45 9.66 6.91
CA ARG A 610 -12.45 9.63 5.44
C ARG A 610 -11.24 8.89 4.87
N PHE A 611 -10.07 9.04 5.46
CA PHE A 611 -8.79 8.61 4.92
C PHE A 611 -8.13 7.47 5.67
N SER A 612 -8.66 7.07 6.83
CA SER A 612 -8.13 5.98 7.62
C SER A 612 -9.25 5.29 8.39
N THR A 613 -9.23 3.97 8.36
CA THR A 613 -10.02 3.17 9.29
C THR A 613 -9.10 2.64 10.39
N PRO A 614 -9.61 2.34 11.60
CA PRO A 614 -8.82 1.67 12.63
C PRO A 614 -8.52 0.21 12.28
N ALA A 615 -8.44 -0.10 11.00
CA ALA A 615 -8.19 -1.44 10.49
C ALA A 615 -6.75 -1.89 10.73
N PRO A 616 -6.50 -3.18 11.06
CA PRO A 616 -5.17 -3.69 11.37
C PRO A 616 -4.15 -3.53 10.25
N TYR A 617 -4.59 -3.53 9.00
CA TYR A 617 -3.71 -3.42 7.82
C TYR A 617 -3.33 -1.99 7.45
N GLU A 618 -4.05 -1.02 7.99
CA GLU A 618 -3.77 0.42 7.85
C GLU A 618 -3.19 1.00 9.13
N ILE A 619 -2.70 0.13 10.00
CA ILE A 619 -1.98 0.46 11.24
C ILE A 619 -0.82 1.43 10.99
N ALA A 620 -0.21 1.38 9.80
CA ALA A 620 0.88 2.27 9.42
C ALA A 620 0.56 3.74 9.63
N GLU A 621 -0.68 4.15 9.39
CA GLU A 621 -1.02 5.57 9.38
C GLU A 621 -1.47 6.09 10.75
N ALA A 622 -2.05 5.27 11.61
CA ALA A 622 -2.69 5.81 12.79
C ALA A 622 -2.32 5.16 14.12
N HIS A 623 -2.07 3.85 14.22
CA HIS A 623 -1.81 3.17 15.50
C HIS A 623 -2.75 3.61 16.63
N LEU A 624 -4.05 3.74 16.33
CA LEU A 624 -5.03 4.38 17.20
C LEU A 624 -5.55 3.48 18.30
N TYR A 625 -5.30 2.19 18.21
CA TYR A 625 -5.77 1.20 19.19
C TYR A 625 -5.12 1.37 20.55
N TRP A 626 -5.90 1.07 21.59
CA TRP A 626 -5.38 0.84 22.94
C TRP A 626 -6.10 -0.33 23.59
N ILE A 627 -5.55 -0.83 24.69
CA ILE A 627 -6.16 -1.91 25.48
C ILE A 627 -6.64 -1.33 26.81
N ASP A 628 -7.93 -1.43 27.06
CA ASP A 628 -8.52 -1.09 28.37
C ASP A 628 -9.07 -2.35 29.05
N PRO A 629 -8.33 -2.96 29.97
CA PRO A 629 -8.77 -4.17 30.66
C PRO A 629 -9.97 -3.93 31.61
N ARG A 630 -10.32 -2.67 31.85
CA ARG A 630 -11.47 -2.30 32.70
C ARG A 630 -12.76 -2.18 31.90
N HIS A 631 -12.66 -2.11 30.59
CA HIS A 631 -13.83 -2.01 29.72
C HIS A 631 -14.67 -3.28 29.83
N ARG A 632 -16.01 -3.12 29.94
CA ARG A 632 -16.95 -4.23 30.09
C ARG A 632 -17.66 -4.50 28.77
N PRO A 633 -18.00 -5.75 28.47
CA PRO A 633 -18.75 -6.09 27.28
C PRO A 633 -20.04 -5.27 27.16
N ALA A 634 -20.33 -4.78 25.96
CA ALA A 634 -21.56 -4.00 25.71
C ALA A 634 -22.78 -4.85 25.40
N GLY A 635 -22.62 -6.17 25.22
CA GLY A 635 -23.66 -7.12 24.83
C GLY A 635 -23.84 -7.27 23.32
N TYR A 636 -24.56 -8.30 22.90
CA TYR A 636 -24.73 -8.67 21.49
C TYR A 636 -25.43 -7.60 20.63
N GLU A 637 -26.34 -6.85 21.22
CA GLU A 637 -27.15 -5.85 20.50
C GLU A 637 -26.32 -4.71 19.87
N VAL A 638 -25.05 -4.57 20.28
CA VAL A 638 -24.20 -3.46 19.85
C VAL A 638 -23.37 -3.86 18.64
N GLU A 639 -23.89 -3.57 17.45
CA GLU A 639 -23.08 -3.47 16.23
C GLU A 639 -22.79 -1.99 15.96
N ARG A 640 -21.51 -1.62 15.94
CA ARG A 640 -21.12 -0.24 15.65
C ARG A 640 -20.87 -0.07 14.17
N ARG A 641 -21.62 0.83 13.53
CA ARG A 641 -21.44 1.20 12.12
C ARG A 641 -20.84 2.59 12.04
N TYR A 642 -19.82 2.72 11.23
CA TYR A 642 -19.11 3.96 10.99
C TYR A 642 -19.25 4.31 9.51
N GLU A 643 -19.94 5.39 9.23
CA GLU A 643 -20.19 5.85 7.87
C GLU A 643 -19.30 7.05 7.56
N PRO A 644 -18.74 7.16 6.35
CA PRO A 644 -18.02 8.36 5.93
C PRO A 644 -18.97 9.56 5.88
N PRO A 645 -18.46 10.79 6.05
CA PRO A 645 -19.30 11.97 5.87
C PRO A 645 -19.85 12.00 4.45
N PRO A 646 -21.09 12.49 4.22
CA PRO A 646 -21.65 12.58 2.89
C PRO A 646 -20.76 13.44 1.98
N GLU A 647 -20.55 13.01 0.74
CA GLU A 647 -19.70 13.67 -0.27
C GLU A 647 -20.01 15.16 -0.49
N SER A 648 -21.21 15.61 -0.08
CA SER A 648 -21.72 16.98 -0.24
C SER A 648 -21.42 17.92 0.94
N ALA A 649 -20.74 17.47 1.99
CA ALA A 649 -20.36 18.37 3.07
C ALA A 649 -19.29 19.34 2.56
N PRO A 650 -19.55 20.67 2.48
CA PRO A 650 -18.50 21.61 2.14
C PRO A 650 -17.38 21.50 3.17
N GLU A 651 -16.12 21.51 2.71
CA GLU A 651 -15.00 21.61 3.62
C GLU A 651 -15.27 22.74 4.61
N PRO A 652 -15.07 22.53 5.92
CA PRO A 652 -15.20 23.62 6.86
C PRO A 652 -14.20 24.71 6.44
N SER A 653 -14.73 25.82 5.95
CA SER A 653 -13.97 27.01 5.64
C SER A 653 -13.32 27.47 6.96
N GLY A 654 -12.08 27.06 7.17
CA GLY A 654 -11.28 27.53 8.31
C GLY A 654 -11.20 29.05 8.27
N PRO A 655 -11.19 29.73 9.43
CA PRO A 655 -11.01 31.15 9.46
C PRO A 655 -9.68 31.54 8.79
N ALA A 656 -9.71 32.59 7.99
CA ALA A 656 -8.53 33.15 7.35
C ALA A 656 -7.39 33.31 8.38
N PRO A 657 -6.14 33.05 8.00
CA PRO A 657 -5.02 33.13 8.94
C PRO A 657 -4.94 34.54 9.53
N THR A 658 -5.15 34.64 10.84
CA THR A 658 -4.86 35.85 11.59
C THR A 658 -3.35 36.04 11.62
N ALA A 659 -2.88 37.13 11.07
CA ALA A 659 -1.48 37.50 11.08
C ALA A 659 -0.90 37.44 12.52
N LEU A 660 0.21 36.72 12.68
CA LEU A 660 0.96 36.64 13.91
C LEU A 660 1.50 38.06 14.28
N PRO A 661 1.46 38.45 15.53
CA PRO A 661 2.10 39.70 15.96
C PRO A 661 3.62 39.59 15.81
N PRO A 662 4.33 40.71 15.53
CA PRO A 662 5.78 40.72 15.43
C PRO A 662 6.41 40.31 16.76
N SER A 663 7.39 39.43 16.70
CA SER A 663 8.18 39.01 17.86
C SER A 663 9.02 40.14 18.41
N PRO A 664 9.27 40.17 19.73
CA PRO A 664 10.06 41.21 20.40
C PRO A 664 11.56 41.17 20.07
#